data_93056d87e6a9750a1e6d855f989fef56
#
_entry.id   93056d87e6a9750a1e6d855f989fef56
#
_cell.length_a   1.000
_cell.length_b   1.000
_cell.length_c   1.000
_cell.angle_alpha   90.00
_cell.angle_beta   90.00
_cell.angle_gamma   90.00
#
_symmetry.space_group_name_H-M   'P 1'
#
loop_
_entity.id
_entity.type
_entity.pdbx_description
1 polymer ?
#
loop_
_entity_poly.entity_id
_entity_poly.type
_entity_poly.pdbx_seq_one_letter_code
_entity_poly.pdbx_strand_id
1 'polypeptide(L)'
;MITCDESKIKFEKFIKDYESLVSQDISESDTRSKLIDRMLIDVLGWDEEDIVREGHVESGYFDYKLSIAGLTLIIEAKRQFVDFIFPNEKNRKCKLSTLYKENKVVIDQIRGYISDCGCDTGIITNGKQYIISKFINTNGTSWKDNKCILYRDFHDIEDNFIEFWNTLSKESIIQNRGIKQLYDTDVSFYKTILSSISDKDNEIVRNDLSAKIASLIDKALGDIYNANDDEDDMEFIKECYVENKEVIKNKCELNSLFSDNPPALKEVSKARNIDSLGKQIHNEISKYPAEKADSPTPKPIIIIGSRGAGKTTFLKFLLKENTFGDGTNNLYIFVNMMKYYSGDDTIDFDLVYEDLLAQFDEKYPSYDINDIKVLERIYIKEINQNKKGTWKFYYENDKLEYHKKLSEFLDSKTKNKQEHFKAVNLYLTREIHKRILIVFDNADQLTDLIQEKVYLNACALNKQAKFGVIISLREGYYYNWRNRTPFNAFDSNAFHIAAPNYGDVLQKRLDYIIKEVNLSKGNKLYGTIGNKNYELSENKIEEFFVGIKSSLFGNNNTPILDFLRQMSFPNIREGLRLFKTFLISGYTDVSEYILRVIYNSDNHKITIPIHEFVKTIGLENKIYYDHISSQIKNIFYPISPNSDYFIKYYILKALDERLSFGGTNNKHRNFSELVDEFNNYGYKKDIINQEMENLIKENLVETDKIISDISWTKLPNNNFSITITAKGHYYVTELVNRFHYFELVLQDTPISDQKIFNEIQKEFPIPEKGGKKDIKVRVKIVKMFIDYLRTHISRNETSSLCNKYGNMVENILTYGLQQDFDRLSKKYNIE
;
A
#
# COMPACT_ATOMS: atom_id res chain seq x y z
N MET A 1 8.79 6.12 6.31
CA MET A 1 9.15 7.49 5.85
C MET A 1 8.27 8.48 6.58
N ILE A 2 8.84 9.59 7.06
CA ILE A 2 8.13 10.58 7.89
C ILE A 2 7.47 11.60 6.95
N THR A 3 6.17 11.85 7.09
CA THR A 3 5.47 12.90 6.34
C THR A 3 5.90 14.30 6.80
N CYS A 4 5.68 15.32 5.95
CA CYS A 4 6.01 16.71 6.30
C CYS A 4 5.24 17.20 7.55
N ASP A 5 3.98 16.79 7.69
CA ASP A 5 3.15 17.18 8.83
C ASP A 5 3.61 16.51 10.13
N GLU A 6 3.92 15.22 10.10
CA GLU A 6 4.50 14.52 11.26
C GLU A 6 5.86 15.12 11.66
N SER A 7 6.67 15.44 10.67
CA SER A 7 7.95 16.09 10.84
C SER A 7 7.81 17.47 11.49
N LYS A 8 6.81 18.26 11.09
CA LYS A 8 6.52 19.57 11.68
C LYS A 8 6.16 19.46 13.17
N ILE A 9 5.32 18.50 13.53
CA ILE A 9 4.96 18.23 14.93
C ILE A 9 6.21 17.87 15.76
N LYS A 10 7.09 17.04 15.20
CA LYS A 10 8.36 16.66 15.85
C LYS A 10 9.30 17.86 15.99
N PHE A 11 9.34 18.74 14.99
CA PHE A 11 10.13 19.97 15.04
C PHE A 11 9.63 20.93 16.11
N GLU A 12 8.33 21.15 16.22
CA GLU A 12 7.73 21.99 17.28
C GLU A 12 8.04 21.43 18.68
N LYS A 13 8.02 20.11 18.84
CA LYS A 13 8.45 19.46 20.08
C LYS A 13 9.94 19.66 20.33
N PHE A 14 10.76 19.50 19.29
CA PHE A 14 12.20 19.70 19.37
C PHE A 14 12.54 21.12 19.82
N ILE A 15 11.87 22.17 19.31
CA ILE A 15 12.09 23.56 19.73
C ILE A 15 11.78 23.72 21.22
N LYS A 16 10.65 23.20 21.71
CA LYS A 16 10.29 23.26 23.13
C LYS A 16 11.30 22.59 24.04
N ASP A 17 11.80 21.42 23.62
CA ASP A 17 12.88 20.73 24.35
C ASP A 17 14.17 21.55 24.36
N TYR A 18 14.47 22.21 23.25
CA TYR A 18 15.64 23.07 23.08
C TYR A 18 15.60 24.31 23.98
N GLU A 19 14.46 25.00 24.10
CA GLU A 19 14.29 26.18 24.98
C GLU A 19 14.68 25.86 26.43
N SER A 20 14.46 24.62 26.85
CA SER A 20 14.87 24.14 28.17
C SER A 20 16.39 23.91 28.29
N LEU A 21 17.12 23.72 27.21
CA LEU A 21 18.55 23.43 27.14
C LEU A 21 19.43 24.69 26.93
N VAL A 22 18.83 25.80 26.46
CA VAL A 22 19.55 27.04 26.03
C VAL A 22 20.34 27.74 27.14
N SER A 23 20.08 27.42 28.39
CA SER A 23 20.78 28.04 29.54
C SER A 23 22.22 27.54 29.80
N GLN A 24 22.70 26.56 29.04
CA GLN A 24 24.00 25.93 29.22
C GLN A 24 24.88 26.09 27.98
N ASP A 25 26.13 26.50 28.17
CA ASP A 25 27.17 26.49 27.13
C ASP A 25 27.47 25.02 26.78
N ILE A 26 26.93 24.55 25.64
CA ILE A 26 27.10 23.17 25.19
C ILE A 26 28.33 23.03 24.29
N SER A 27 29.06 21.92 24.47
CA SER A 27 30.22 21.56 23.63
C SER A 27 29.80 21.29 22.18
N GLU A 28 30.77 21.21 21.28
CA GLU A 28 30.51 20.80 19.88
C GLU A 28 29.94 19.39 19.80
N SER A 29 30.44 18.48 20.62
CA SER A 29 29.89 17.11 20.74
C SER A 29 28.44 17.12 21.23
N ASP A 30 28.10 17.97 22.21
CA ASP A 30 26.72 18.14 22.67
C ASP A 30 25.83 18.79 21.58
N THR A 31 26.35 19.75 20.83
CA THR A 31 25.64 20.36 19.70
C THR A 31 25.29 19.29 18.65
N ARG A 32 26.25 18.41 18.35
CA ARG A 32 26.03 17.30 17.42
C ARG A 32 24.96 16.35 17.95
N SER A 33 25.10 15.80 19.13
CA SER A 33 24.22 14.77 19.68
C SER A 33 22.83 15.29 20.06
N LYS A 34 22.71 16.49 20.62
CA LYS A 34 21.46 17.03 21.15
C LYS A 34 20.65 17.83 20.13
N LEU A 35 21.32 18.42 19.12
CA LEU A 35 20.66 19.27 18.12
C LEU A 35 20.69 18.66 16.72
N ILE A 36 21.88 18.35 16.20
CA ILE A 36 22.04 17.96 14.80
C ILE A 36 21.54 16.54 14.57
N ASP A 37 21.88 15.57 15.42
CA ASP A 37 21.40 14.20 15.32
C ASP A 37 19.89 14.14 15.41
N ARG A 38 19.29 14.83 16.38
CA ARG A 38 17.83 14.88 16.52
C ARG A 38 17.15 15.54 15.32
N MET A 39 17.73 16.61 14.78
CA MET A 39 17.22 17.24 13.58
C MET A 39 17.27 16.28 12.37
N LEU A 40 18.38 15.58 12.19
CA LEU A 40 18.54 14.64 11.07
C LEU A 40 17.61 13.42 11.19
N ILE A 41 17.56 12.81 12.36
CA ILE A 41 16.86 11.54 12.56
C ILE A 41 15.36 11.77 12.83
N ASP A 42 15.04 12.56 13.87
CA ASP A 42 13.66 12.70 14.33
C ASP A 42 12.83 13.59 13.39
N VAL A 43 13.42 14.69 12.88
CA VAL A 43 12.70 15.69 12.10
C VAL A 43 12.84 15.43 10.60
N LEU A 44 14.03 15.18 10.08
CA LEU A 44 14.30 15.04 8.65
C LEU A 44 14.24 13.59 8.16
N GLY A 45 14.08 12.62 9.06
CA GLY A 45 13.83 11.23 8.72
C GLY A 45 15.00 10.46 8.11
N TRP A 46 16.26 10.85 8.47
CA TRP A 46 17.43 10.09 8.10
C TRP A 46 17.60 8.88 9.00
N ASP A 47 17.90 7.72 8.42
CA ASP A 47 18.18 6.51 9.19
C ASP A 47 19.65 6.49 9.64
N GLU A 48 19.93 5.87 10.78
CA GLU A 48 21.30 5.71 11.30
C GLU A 48 22.25 5.06 10.29
N GLU A 49 21.76 4.16 9.46
CA GLU A 49 22.55 3.47 8.44
C GLU A 49 23.03 4.39 7.31
N ASP A 50 22.36 5.52 7.09
CA ASP A 50 22.72 6.50 6.07
C ASP A 50 23.74 7.53 6.57
N ILE A 51 24.02 7.53 7.88
CA ILE A 51 24.83 8.54 8.57
C ILE A 51 26.16 7.93 9.01
N VAL A 52 27.26 8.48 8.49
CA VAL A 52 28.61 8.20 8.99
C VAL A 52 29.10 9.41 9.75
N ARG A 53 29.51 9.21 11.00
CA ARG A 53 30.05 10.27 11.89
C ARG A 53 31.57 10.17 11.99
N GLU A 54 32.23 11.32 12.05
CA GLU A 54 33.67 11.46 12.34
C GLU A 54 34.56 10.62 11.41
N GLY A 55 34.32 10.70 10.09
CA GLY A 55 35.13 9.98 9.11
C GLY A 55 36.43 10.73 8.80
N HIS A 56 37.55 9.99 8.73
CA HIS A 56 38.85 10.53 8.37
C HIS A 56 39.03 10.63 6.85
N VAL A 57 39.52 11.80 6.40
CA VAL A 57 39.92 12.06 5.01
C VAL A 57 41.26 12.81 5.02
N GLU A 58 41.88 13.04 3.84
CA GLU A 58 43.18 13.69 3.77
C GLU A 58 43.18 15.11 4.40
N SER A 59 42.09 15.84 4.22
CA SER A 59 41.92 17.19 4.79
C SER A 59 41.56 17.22 6.27
N GLY A 60 41.35 16.08 6.94
CA GLY A 60 40.99 15.98 8.37
C GLY A 60 39.83 15.06 8.65
N TYR A 61 38.99 15.43 9.61
CA TYR A 61 37.81 14.68 10.02
C TYR A 61 36.56 15.47 9.69
N PHE A 62 35.66 14.89 8.86
CA PHE A 62 34.34 15.47 8.67
C PHE A 62 33.37 15.02 9.79
N ASP A 63 32.44 15.89 10.19
CA ASP A 63 31.52 15.58 11.27
C ASP A 63 30.47 14.55 10.85
N TYR A 64 29.80 14.75 9.68
CA TYR A 64 28.85 13.81 9.14
C TYR A 64 28.98 13.65 7.63
N LYS A 65 28.76 12.44 7.20
CA LYS A 65 28.55 12.09 5.80
C LYS A 65 27.21 11.37 5.69
N LEU A 66 26.28 11.98 4.97
CA LEU A 66 25.00 11.37 4.63
C LEU A 66 25.09 10.78 3.24
N SER A 67 24.69 9.53 3.09
CA SER A 67 24.76 8.83 1.79
C SER A 67 23.45 8.13 1.49
N ILE A 68 22.88 8.48 0.35
CA ILE A 68 21.78 7.75 -0.28
C ILE A 68 22.12 7.51 -1.75
N ALA A 69 21.36 6.66 -2.43
CA ALA A 69 21.61 6.37 -3.84
C ALA A 69 21.68 7.64 -4.69
N GLY A 70 22.84 7.86 -5.31
CA GLY A 70 23.10 8.99 -6.20
C GLY A 70 23.36 10.34 -5.52
N LEU A 71 23.43 10.42 -4.18
CA LEU A 71 23.76 11.65 -3.48
C LEU A 71 24.57 11.37 -2.21
N THR A 72 25.70 12.07 -2.08
CA THR A 72 26.49 12.13 -0.85
C THR A 72 26.59 13.57 -0.41
N LEU A 73 26.28 13.82 0.86
CA LEU A 73 26.33 15.13 1.49
C LEU A 73 27.34 15.11 2.64
N ILE A 74 28.14 16.14 2.74
CA ILE A 74 29.01 16.38 3.91
C ILE A 74 28.36 17.45 4.78
N ILE A 75 28.32 17.22 6.08
CA ILE A 75 27.89 18.23 7.05
C ILE A 75 29.10 18.58 7.91
N GLU A 76 29.37 19.88 7.99
CA GLU A 76 30.30 20.48 8.90
C GLU A 76 29.53 21.11 10.06
N ALA A 77 29.78 20.63 11.28
CA ALA A 77 29.14 21.10 12.48
C ALA A 77 30.02 22.10 13.23
N LYS A 78 29.42 23.09 13.83
CA LYS A 78 30.08 24.03 14.76
C LYS A 78 29.28 24.09 16.06
N ARG A 79 29.94 24.54 17.13
CA ARG A 79 29.28 24.81 18.41
C ARG A 79 28.09 25.74 18.22
N GLN A 80 27.01 25.50 18.96
CA GLN A 80 25.78 26.28 18.90
C GLN A 80 25.99 27.81 18.99
N PHE A 81 26.97 28.27 19.74
CA PHE A 81 27.29 29.70 19.95
C PHE A 81 28.24 30.29 18.90
N VAL A 82 28.70 29.52 17.95
CA VAL A 82 29.46 30.02 16.80
C VAL A 82 28.47 30.41 15.72
N ASP A 83 28.09 31.69 15.72
CA ASP A 83 27.13 32.18 14.73
C ASP A 83 27.80 32.42 13.38
N PHE A 84 27.11 32.03 12.32
CA PHE A 84 27.47 32.35 10.95
C PHE A 84 26.97 33.75 10.58
N ILE A 85 27.76 34.48 9.84
CA ILE A 85 27.44 35.88 9.44
C ILE A 85 26.70 35.83 8.11
N PHE A 86 25.41 36.24 8.15
CA PHE A 86 24.55 36.30 7.01
C PHE A 86 24.37 37.74 6.49
N PRO A 87 24.04 37.95 5.17
CA PRO A 87 23.65 39.24 4.64
C PRO A 87 22.41 39.78 5.35
N ASN A 88 22.32 41.13 5.44
CA ASN A 88 21.17 41.78 6.07
C ASN A 88 19.85 41.65 5.31
N GLU A 89 19.89 41.25 4.05
CA GLU A 89 18.69 41.01 3.25
C GLU A 89 17.93 39.78 3.76
N LYS A 90 16.61 39.88 3.84
CA LYS A 90 15.74 38.77 4.25
C LYS A 90 15.71 37.60 3.25
N ASN A 91 16.40 37.73 2.11
CA ASN A 91 16.43 36.68 1.11
C ASN A 91 17.24 35.47 1.62
N ARG A 92 16.62 34.28 1.63
CA ARG A 92 17.27 33.04 2.00
C ARG A 92 18.15 32.44 0.91
N LYS A 93 18.07 32.94 -0.32
CA LYS A 93 18.86 32.46 -1.46
C LYS A 93 19.83 33.54 -1.87
N CYS A 94 21.13 33.27 -1.77
CA CYS A 94 22.19 34.16 -2.20
C CYS A 94 23.32 33.38 -2.89
N LYS A 95 24.33 34.08 -3.41
CA LYS A 95 25.54 33.45 -3.94
C LYS A 95 26.53 33.18 -2.80
N LEU A 96 27.29 32.09 -2.88
CA LEU A 96 28.37 31.78 -1.93
C LEU A 96 29.41 32.90 -1.82
N SER A 97 29.66 33.64 -2.91
CA SER A 97 30.55 34.80 -2.90
C SER A 97 30.15 35.86 -1.87
N THR A 98 28.87 36.00 -1.59
CA THR A 98 28.35 36.98 -0.61
C THR A 98 28.65 36.54 0.84
N LEU A 99 28.73 35.23 1.10
CA LEU A 99 29.01 34.67 2.43
C LEU A 99 30.48 34.38 2.70
N TYR A 100 31.24 34.19 1.64
CA TYR A 100 32.59 33.61 1.72
C TYR A 100 33.53 34.45 2.56
N LYS A 101 33.49 35.76 2.44
CA LYS A 101 34.43 36.65 3.16
C LYS A 101 34.33 36.48 4.67
N GLU A 102 33.14 36.47 5.21
CA GLU A 102 32.87 36.44 6.64
C GLU A 102 32.92 35.01 7.23
N ASN A 103 32.57 33.97 6.39
CA ASN A 103 32.56 32.58 6.83
C ASN A 103 33.66 31.72 6.17
N LYS A 104 34.78 32.37 5.80
CA LYS A 104 35.84 31.75 4.99
C LYS A 104 36.35 30.43 5.57
N VAL A 105 36.68 30.42 6.86
CA VAL A 105 37.32 29.28 7.52
C VAL A 105 36.47 28.01 7.40
N VAL A 106 35.18 28.13 7.70
CA VAL A 106 34.22 26.99 7.67
C VAL A 106 33.92 26.55 6.23
N ILE A 107 33.81 27.51 5.31
CA ILE A 107 33.59 27.20 3.91
C ILE A 107 34.80 26.49 3.27
N ASP A 108 36.01 26.93 3.56
CA ASP A 108 37.23 26.28 3.05
C ASP A 108 37.44 24.90 3.67
N GLN A 109 37.06 24.69 4.94
CA GLN A 109 37.10 23.41 5.64
C GLN A 109 36.17 22.38 5.00
N ILE A 110 34.89 22.71 4.83
CA ILE A 110 33.93 21.77 4.21
C ILE A 110 34.30 21.47 2.75
N ARG A 111 34.88 22.43 2.04
CA ARG A 111 35.35 22.21 0.67
C ARG A 111 36.45 21.17 0.58
N GLY A 112 37.38 21.18 1.52
CA GLY A 112 38.41 20.13 1.63
C GLY A 112 37.77 18.75 1.74
N TYR A 113 36.87 18.56 2.69
CA TYR A 113 36.17 17.28 2.92
C TYR A 113 35.35 16.82 1.74
N ILE A 114 34.62 17.74 1.10
CA ILE A 114 33.82 17.47 -0.10
C ILE A 114 34.70 16.99 -1.25
N SER A 115 35.87 17.65 -1.42
CA SER A 115 36.84 17.25 -2.44
C SER A 115 37.35 15.82 -2.20
N ASP A 116 37.77 15.52 -0.97
CA ASP A 116 38.32 14.22 -0.61
C ASP A 116 37.27 13.09 -0.69
N CYS A 117 36.02 13.40 -0.37
CA CYS A 117 34.92 12.46 -0.48
C CYS A 117 34.38 12.27 -1.90
N GLY A 118 34.86 13.04 -2.89
CA GLY A 118 34.41 12.99 -4.27
C GLY A 118 32.95 13.38 -4.45
N CYS A 119 32.43 14.24 -3.59
CA CYS A 119 31.09 14.83 -3.69
C CYS A 119 31.19 16.32 -4.01
N ASP A 120 30.07 17.02 -4.10
CA ASP A 120 30.03 18.44 -4.49
C ASP A 120 29.18 19.30 -3.54
N THR A 121 28.30 18.69 -2.77
CA THR A 121 27.29 19.37 -1.95
C THR A 121 27.54 19.15 -0.46
N GLY A 122 27.28 20.18 0.32
CA GLY A 122 27.42 20.12 1.77
C GLY A 122 26.50 21.07 2.53
N ILE A 123 26.51 20.90 3.83
CA ILE A 123 25.74 21.65 4.80
C ILE A 123 26.70 22.13 5.91
N ILE A 124 26.69 23.42 6.21
CA ILE A 124 27.35 23.95 7.37
C ILE A 124 26.28 24.32 8.39
N THR A 125 26.40 23.82 9.63
CA THR A 125 25.40 24.09 10.66
C THR A 125 26.01 24.19 12.06
N ASN A 126 25.38 25.01 12.90
CA ASN A 126 25.62 25.03 14.36
C ASN A 126 24.39 24.50 15.14
N GLY A 127 23.53 23.72 14.48
CA GLY A 127 22.30 23.17 15.03
C GLY A 127 21.08 24.08 14.86
N LYS A 128 21.23 25.41 14.83
CA LYS A 128 20.15 26.41 14.64
C LYS A 128 20.21 27.13 13.30
N GLN A 129 21.42 27.31 12.76
CA GLN A 129 21.71 27.99 11.51
C GLN A 129 22.17 26.99 10.45
N TYR A 130 21.78 27.20 9.19
CA TYR A 130 22.17 26.33 8.09
C TYR A 130 22.63 27.14 6.89
N ILE A 131 23.74 26.71 6.29
CA ILE A 131 24.25 27.14 4.98
C ILE A 131 24.31 25.89 4.11
N ILE A 132 23.50 25.82 3.09
CA ILE A 132 23.37 24.66 2.20
C ILE A 132 23.79 25.08 0.81
N SER A 133 24.77 24.43 0.22
CA SER A 133 25.25 24.77 -1.12
C SER A 133 26.01 23.63 -1.78
N LYS A 134 26.24 23.82 -3.10
CA LYS A 134 27.26 23.12 -3.87
C LYS A 134 28.58 23.87 -3.70
N PHE A 135 29.59 23.27 -3.07
CA PHE A 135 30.85 23.92 -2.72
C PHE A 135 31.96 23.69 -3.74
N ILE A 136 31.80 22.77 -4.67
CA ILE A 136 32.73 22.44 -5.75
C ILE A 136 31.98 22.36 -7.08
N ASN A 137 32.64 22.90 -8.15
CA ASN A 137 32.17 22.77 -9.52
C ASN A 137 33.22 22.02 -10.33
N THR A 138 32.77 21.11 -11.18
CA THR A 138 33.61 20.30 -12.08
C THR A 138 33.64 20.78 -13.51
N ASN A 139 32.82 21.79 -13.84
CA ASN A 139 32.60 22.32 -15.19
C ASN A 139 33.41 23.57 -15.55
N GLY A 140 34.39 23.95 -14.72
CA GLY A 140 35.22 25.14 -14.96
C GLY A 140 34.60 26.46 -14.50
N THR A 141 33.38 26.48 -13.98
CA THR A 141 32.76 27.68 -13.39
C THR A 141 33.24 27.88 -11.95
N SER A 142 33.19 29.15 -11.47
CA SER A 142 33.58 29.46 -10.09
C SER A 142 32.53 28.95 -9.11
N TRP A 143 32.91 28.10 -8.16
CA TRP A 143 32.05 27.62 -7.08
C TRP A 143 31.48 28.78 -6.22
N LYS A 144 32.13 29.93 -6.19
CA LYS A 144 31.67 31.16 -5.49
C LYS A 144 30.37 31.72 -6.08
N ASP A 145 30.08 31.39 -7.33
CA ASP A 145 28.86 31.84 -8.00
C ASP A 145 27.67 30.90 -7.73
N ASN A 146 27.91 29.77 -7.08
CA ASN A 146 26.85 28.83 -6.72
C ASN A 146 25.85 29.47 -5.76
N LYS A 147 24.58 29.09 -5.94
CA LYS A 147 23.49 29.49 -5.06
C LYS A 147 23.61 28.72 -3.74
N CYS A 148 23.31 29.39 -2.64
CA CYS A 148 23.16 28.78 -1.34
C CYS A 148 21.80 29.09 -0.76
N ILE A 149 21.29 28.17 0.07
CA ILE A 149 20.08 28.33 0.86
C ILE A 149 20.49 28.53 2.30
N LEU A 150 19.87 29.51 2.95
CA LEU A 150 20.20 29.96 4.31
C LEU A 150 18.98 29.77 5.22
N TYR A 151 19.22 29.30 6.45
CA TYR A 151 18.29 29.39 7.55
C TYR A 151 19.02 30.03 8.73
N ARG A 152 18.46 31.12 9.25
CA ARG A 152 19.13 32.00 10.22
C ARG A 152 18.97 31.55 11.67
N ASP A 153 17.85 30.94 11.97
CA ASP A 153 17.50 30.45 13.30
C ASP A 153 16.33 29.49 13.20
N PHE A 154 15.88 28.98 14.34
CA PHE A 154 14.71 28.09 14.38
C PHE A 154 13.40 28.76 13.95
N HIS A 155 13.27 30.07 14.16
CA HIS A 155 12.11 30.82 13.70
C HIS A 155 12.04 30.88 12.18
N ASP A 156 13.17 31.15 11.54
CA ASP A 156 13.25 31.15 10.06
C ASP A 156 12.95 29.74 9.49
N ILE A 157 13.36 28.68 10.21
CA ILE A 157 13.00 27.30 9.85
C ILE A 157 11.50 27.04 10.05
N GLU A 158 10.92 27.48 11.18
CA GLU A 158 9.51 27.28 11.51
C GLU A 158 8.59 27.95 10.49
N ASP A 159 8.85 29.22 10.19
CA ASP A 159 8.12 30.01 9.20
C ASP A 159 8.18 29.40 7.79
N ASN A 160 9.25 28.65 7.51
CA ASN A 160 9.52 28.07 6.20
C ASN A 160 9.72 26.57 6.27
N PHE A 161 9.05 25.91 7.21
CA PHE A 161 9.28 24.51 7.51
C PHE A 161 9.12 23.59 6.30
N ILE A 162 8.12 23.83 5.47
CA ILE A 162 7.89 23.05 4.25
C ILE A 162 9.09 23.15 3.29
N GLU A 163 9.68 24.35 3.12
CA GLU A 163 10.86 24.50 2.27
C GLU A 163 12.10 23.84 2.89
N PHE A 164 12.27 23.95 4.20
CA PHE A 164 13.34 23.30 4.94
C PHE A 164 13.26 21.78 4.83
N TRP A 165 12.08 21.23 5.10
CA TRP A 165 11.83 19.80 4.98
C TRP A 165 12.00 19.32 3.55
N ASN A 166 11.45 20.02 2.57
CA ASN A 166 11.63 19.72 1.15
C ASN A 166 13.09 19.80 0.72
N THR A 167 13.92 20.60 1.37
CA THR A 167 15.34 20.74 1.03
C THR A 167 16.19 19.62 1.60
N LEU A 168 15.94 19.19 2.84
CA LEU A 168 16.87 18.36 3.62
C LEU A 168 16.33 17.00 4.04
N SER A 169 15.02 16.75 3.98
CA SER A 169 14.48 15.46 4.39
C SER A 169 14.94 14.34 3.47
N LYS A 170 15.22 13.17 4.04
CA LYS A 170 15.58 11.97 3.28
C LYS A 170 14.54 11.67 2.21
N GLU A 171 13.26 11.73 2.57
CA GLU A 171 12.17 11.46 1.65
C GLU A 171 12.13 12.42 0.46
N SER A 172 12.24 13.72 0.71
CA SER A 172 12.22 14.71 -0.37
C SER A 172 13.43 14.55 -1.31
N ILE A 173 14.59 14.22 -0.76
CA ILE A 173 15.81 14.00 -1.56
C ILE A 173 15.69 12.73 -2.40
N ILE A 174 15.15 11.64 -1.86
CA ILE A 174 14.89 10.40 -2.62
C ILE A 174 13.91 10.66 -3.77
N GLN A 175 12.90 11.52 -3.56
CA GLN A 175 11.93 11.90 -4.56
C GLN A 175 12.45 12.91 -5.60
N ASN A 176 13.77 13.08 -5.73
CA ASN A 176 14.41 14.07 -6.59
C ASN A 176 14.03 15.54 -6.30
N ARG A 177 13.51 15.82 -5.09
CA ARG A 177 13.25 17.16 -4.57
C ARG A 177 14.40 17.57 -3.65
N GLY A 178 14.31 18.73 -3.09
CA GLY A 178 15.22 19.13 -2.03
C GLY A 178 16.52 19.74 -2.51
N ILE A 179 17.61 19.35 -1.87
CA ILE A 179 18.96 19.89 -2.09
C ILE A 179 19.41 19.82 -3.56
N LYS A 180 18.85 18.90 -4.34
CA LYS A 180 19.09 18.80 -5.79
C LYS A 180 18.63 20.03 -6.57
N GLN A 181 17.77 20.86 -5.99
CA GLN A 181 17.39 22.16 -6.58
C GLN A 181 18.55 23.17 -6.61
N LEU A 182 19.61 22.95 -5.81
CA LEU A 182 20.82 23.75 -5.85
C LEU A 182 21.68 23.51 -7.08
N TYR A 183 21.44 22.41 -7.79
CA TYR A 183 22.17 22.05 -9.01
C TYR A 183 21.71 22.83 -10.26
N ASP A 184 20.79 23.77 -10.09
CA ASP A 184 20.20 24.60 -11.17
C ASP A 184 21.18 25.55 -11.88
N THR A 185 22.49 25.54 -11.55
CA THR A 185 23.45 26.46 -12.20
C THR A 185 24.26 25.82 -13.32
N ASP A 186 24.25 24.51 -13.45
CA ASP A 186 25.05 23.79 -14.44
C ASP A 186 24.33 22.73 -15.22
N VAL A 187 23.23 22.30 -14.69
CA VAL A 187 22.33 21.44 -15.39
C VAL A 187 21.16 22.29 -15.72
N SER A 188 20.97 22.43 -16.97
CA SER A 188 19.68 22.32 -17.57
C SER A 188 18.56 22.40 -16.55
N PHE A 189 17.75 23.38 -16.67
CA PHE A 189 16.42 23.48 -16.14
C PHE A 189 15.79 22.09 -15.95
N TYR A 190 15.25 21.82 -14.78
CA TYR A 190 14.66 20.50 -14.46
C TYR A 190 13.45 20.73 -13.55
N LYS A 191 12.28 20.91 -14.16
CA LYS A 191 11.04 21.24 -13.45
C LYS A 191 9.85 20.46 -13.99
N THR A 192 8.91 20.17 -13.11
CA THR A 192 7.60 19.62 -13.49
C THR A 192 6.60 20.77 -13.66
N ILE A 193 5.60 20.58 -14.51
CA ILE A 193 4.49 21.55 -14.63
C ILE A 193 3.81 21.71 -13.27
N LEU A 194 3.62 20.60 -12.55
CA LEU A 194 3.05 20.60 -11.20
C LEU A 194 3.81 21.50 -10.22
N SER A 195 5.16 21.57 -10.33
CA SER A 195 5.98 22.41 -9.46
C SER A 195 5.78 23.91 -9.65
N SER A 196 5.18 24.30 -10.77
CA SER A 196 4.90 25.71 -11.12
C SER A 196 3.50 26.17 -10.70
N ILE A 197 2.68 25.29 -10.16
CA ILE A 197 1.29 25.56 -9.78
C ILE A 197 1.21 25.75 -8.27
N SER A 198 0.70 26.92 -7.83
CA SER A 198 0.57 27.26 -6.41
C SER A 198 -0.51 26.45 -5.70
N ASP A 199 -1.62 26.16 -6.37
CA ASP A 199 -2.80 25.50 -5.80
C ASP A 199 -2.89 24.03 -6.20
N LYS A 200 -1.74 23.36 -6.28
CA LYS A 200 -1.62 21.98 -6.77
C LYS A 200 -2.36 20.94 -5.92
N ASP A 201 -2.55 21.22 -4.64
CA ASP A 201 -3.18 20.30 -3.70
C ASP A 201 -4.70 20.50 -3.56
N ASN A 202 -5.28 21.42 -4.35
CA ASN A 202 -6.73 21.62 -4.36
C ASN A 202 -7.47 20.38 -4.84
N GLU A 203 -8.56 20.09 -4.14
CA GLU A 203 -9.44 18.95 -4.44
C GLU A 203 -10.71 19.41 -5.15
N ILE A 204 -11.28 18.52 -5.95
CA ILE A 204 -12.59 18.71 -6.56
C ILE A 204 -13.69 18.14 -5.63
N VAL A 205 -14.87 18.73 -5.72
CA VAL A 205 -16.05 18.22 -5.01
C VAL A 205 -16.51 16.91 -5.65
N ARG A 206 -16.83 15.92 -4.82
CA ARG A 206 -17.44 14.67 -5.28
C ARG A 206 -18.78 14.93 -5.98
N ASN A 207 -19.20 14.01 -6.82
CA ASN A 207 -20.49 14.12 -7.49
C ASN A 207 -21.69 13.94 -6.53
N ASP A 208 -22.87 14.40 -6.96
CA ASP A 208 -24.09 14.36 -6.14
C ASP A 208 -24.54 12.95 -5.75
N LEU A 209 -24.19 11.94 -6.54
CA LEU A 209 -24.53 10.54 -6.26
C LEU A 209 -23.84 10.07 -4.97
N SER A 210 -22.62 10.54 -4.74
CA SER A 210 -21.82 10.15 -3.57
C SER A 210 -22.49 10.45 -2.23
N ALA A 211 -23.25 11.55 -2.14
CA ALA A 211 -23.93 11.93 -0.91
C ALA A 211 -25.23 11.13 -0.68
N LYS A 212 -25.88 10.68 -1.77
CA LYS A 212 -27.24 10.12 -1.72
C LYS A 212 -27.27 8.61 -1.49
N ILE A 213 -26.31 7.91 -2.05
CA ILE A 213 -26.22 6.44 -1.97
C ILE A 213 -24.88 5.98 -1.36
N ALA A 214 -24.19 6.86 -0.62
CA ALA A 214 -22.90 6.57 -0.02
C ALA A 214 -22.92 5.27 0.79
N SER A 215 -23.90 5.11 1.68
CA SER A 215 -24.01 3.92 2.54
C SER A 215 -24.19 2.63 1.75
N LEU A 216 -24.98 2.66 0.68
CA LEU A 216 -25.19 1.50 -0.18
C LEU A 216 -23.94 1.16 -1.00
N ILE A 217 -23.27 2.18 -1.57
CA ILE A 217 -22.01 2.01 -2.28
C ILE A 217 -20.93 1.49 -1.31
N ASP A 218 -20.86 2.04 -0.11
CA ASP A 218 -19.90 1.63 0.91
C ASP A 218 -20.14 0.18 1.35
N LYS A 219 -21.39 -0.23 1.56
CA LYS A 219 -21.75 -1.60 1.87
C LYS A 219 -21.42 -2.53 0.70
N ALA A 220 -21.82 -2.19 -0.51
CA ALA A 220 -21.68 -3.07 -1.67
C ALA A 220 -20.25 -3.15 -2.23
N LEU A 221 -19.51 -2.04 -2.26
CA LEU A 221 -18.17 -1.94 -2.85
C LEU A 221 -17.06 -1.72 -1.81
N GLY A 222 -17.41 -1.55 -0.55
CA GLY A 222 -16.47 -1.40 0.55
C GLY A 222 -15.91 -2.72 1.05
N ASP A 223 -15.13 -2.61 2.10
CA ASP A 223 -14.52 -3.75 2.76
C ASP A 223 -15.49 -4.46 3.71
N ILE A 224 -15.56 -5.78 3.62
CA ILE A 224 -16.38 -6.65 4.48
C ILE A 224 -15.75 -6.77 5.90
N TYR A 225 -14.75 -5.94 6.22
CA TYR A 225 -14.01 -6.05 7.49
C TYR A 225 -14.85 -5.92 8.75
N ASN A 226 -15.85 -5.06 8.70
CA ASN A 226 -16.69 -4.73 9.86
C ASN A 226 -18.03 -5.47 9.81
N ALA A 227 -18.18 -6.45 8.90
CA ALA A 227 -19.38 -7.26 8.91
C ALA A 227 -19.47 -7.97 10.26
N ASN A 228 -20.36 -7.50 11.11
CA ASN A 228 -20.77 -8.22 12.29
C ASN A 228 -21.38 -9.55 11.86
N ASP A 229 -21.58 -10.50 12.79
CA ASP A 229 -22.30 -11.73 12.49
C ASP A 229 -23.82 -11.47 12.31
N ASP A 230 -24.21 -10.24 11.99
CA ASP A 230 -25.60 -9.84 11.74
C ASP A 230 -26.16 -10.55 10.50
N GLU A 231 -27.45 -10.86 10.56
CA GLU A 231 -28.13 -11.62 9.48
C GLU A 231 -28.02 -10.90 8.11
N ASP A 232 -28.09 -9.56 8.10
CA ASP A 232 -28.02 -8.73 6.89
C ASP A 232 -26.64 -8.79 6.21
N ASP A 233 -25.57 -8.79 7.00
CA ASP A 233 -24.21 -8.89 6.47
C ASP A 233 -23.92 -10.27 5.91
N MET A 234 -24.55 -11.26 6.47
CA MET A 234 -24.40 -12.62 6.03
C MET A 234 -25.25 -12.94 4.78
N GLU A 235 -26.39 -12.29 4.61
CA GLU A 235 -27.16 -12.37 3.36
C GLU A 235 -26.35 -11.72 2.22
N PHE A 236 -25.75 -10.56 2.49
CA PHE A 236 -24.85 -9.89 1.57
C PHE A 236 -23.67 -10.78 1.15
N ILE A 237 -22.98 -11.43 2.09
CA ILE A 237 -21.89 -12.35 1.78
C ILE A 237 -22.39 -13.50 0.89
N LYS A 238 -23.54 -14.10 1.19
CA LYS A 238 -24.11 -15.19 0.40
C LYS A 238 -24.45 -14.77 -1.02
N GLU A 239 -25.02 -13.59 -1.21
CA GLU A 239 -25.39 -13.07 -2.54
C GLU A 239 -24.18 -12.63 -3.35
N CYS A 240 -23.21 -12.00 -2.70
CA CYS A 240 -22.05 -11.40 -3.36
C CYS A 240 -20.83 -12.33 -3.45
N TYR A 241 -20.89 -13.51 -2.83
CA TYR A 241 -19.80 -14.45 -2.89
C TYR A 241 -19.67 -15.07 -4.29
N VAL A 242 -18.45 -15.11 -4.81
CA VAL A 242 -18.12 -15.72 -6.12
C VAL A 242 -17.24 -16.93 -5.89
N GLU A 243 -17.74 -18.08 -6.32
CA GLU A 243 -16.94 -19.30 -6.40
C GLU A 243 -15.83 -19.12 -7.44
N ASN A 244 -14.63 -19.53 -7.10
CA ASN A 244 -13.52 -19.49 -8.03
C ASN A 244 -13.64 -20.63 -9.05
N LYS A 245 -14.37 -20.37 -10.12
CA LYS A 245 -14.39 -21.24 -11.28
C LYS A 245 -13.18 -20.85 -12.14
N GLU A 246 -12.19 -21.71 -12.29
CA GLU A 246 -11.12 -21.50 -13.28
C GLU A 246 -11.75 -21.31 -14.66
N VAL A 247 -12.02 -20.07 -15.05
CA VAL A 247 -12.39 -19.74 -16.43
C VAL A 247 -11.12 -19.64 -17.24
N ILE A 248 -10.60 -20.79 -17.62
CA ILE A 248 -9.53 -20.89 -18.60
C ILE A 248 -10.18 -20.96 -19.96
N LYS A 249 -10.37 -19.84 -20.60
CA LYS A 249 -10.46 -19.79 -22.07
C LYS A 249 -10.00 -18.42 -22.53
N ASN A 250 -8.76 -18.32 -22.91
CA ASN A 250 -8.17 -17.58 -24.03
C ASN A 250 -6.77 -17.04 -23.70
N LYS A 251 -5.82 -17.47 -24.53
CA LYS A 251 -4.41 -17.09 -24.61
C LYS A 251 -3.53 -17.50 -23.42
N CYS A 252 -2.64 -18.47 -23.69
CA CYS A 252 -1.69 -19.02 -22.70
C CYS A 252 -0.83 -17.97 -21.99
N GLU A 253 -0.54 -16.85 -22.64
CA GLU A 253 0.30 -15.76 -22.09
C GLU A 253 -0.41 -14.99 -20.98
N LEU A 254 -1.66 -14.58 -21.19
CA LEU A 254 -2.46 -13.87 -20.17
C LEU A 254 -2.84 -14.78 -19.00
N ASN A 255 -3.03 -16.07 -19.23
CA ASN A 255 -3.37 -17.00 -18.15
C ASN A 255 -2.24 -17.14 -17.12
N SER A 256 -0.99 -16.99 -17.54
CA SER A 256 0.15 -17.03 -16.60
C SER A 256 0.19 -15.81 -15.67
N LEU A 257 -0.24 -14.65 -16.14
CA LEU A 257 -0.32 -13.41 -15.34
C LEU A 257 -1.46 -13.44 -14.31
N PHE A 258 -2.55 -14.15 -14.64
CA PHE A 258 -3.70 -14.27 -13.74
C PHE A 258 -3.71 -15.59 -12.96
N SER A 259 -2.68 -16.43 -13.12
CA SER A 259 -2.49 -17.57 -12.22
C SER A 259 -1.84 -17.06 -10.93
N ASP A 260 -2.65 -16.93 -9.89
CA ASP A 260 -2.17 -16.70 -8.53
C ASP A 260 -1.51 -18.00 -8.02
N ASN A 261 -0.36 -18.31 -8.59
CA ASN A 261 0.43 -19.49 -8.26
C ASN A 261 1.66 -19.02 -7.50
N PRO A 262 1.72 -19.19 -6.18
CA PRO A 262 2.95 -18.90 -5.45
C PRO A 262 4.13 -19.73 -5.98
N PRO A 263 5.36 -19.23 -5.93
CA PRO A 263 6.53 -19.84 -6.56
C PRO A 263 6.88 -21.25 -6.11
N ALA A 264 6.29 -21.77 -5.03
CA ALA A 264 6.65 -23.04 -4.40
C ALA A 264 5.47 -23.98 -4.16
N LEU A 265 4.47 -23.97 -5.02
CA LEU A 265 3.20 -24.69 -4.86
C LEU A 265 3.24 -26.22 -4.98
N LYS A 266 4.38 -26.86 -5.12
CA LYS A 266 4.41 -28.34 -5.24
C LYS A 266 3.86 -29.06 -4.01
N GLU A 267 3.81 -28.40 -2.86
CA GLU A 267 3.47 -28.99 -1.56
C GLU A 267 2.13 -28.50 -0.96
N VAL A 268 1.45 -27.54 -1.58
CA VAL A 268 0.19 -26.97 -1.08
C VAL A 268 -0.96 -27.46 -1.93
N SER A 269 -2.00 -27.97 -1.30
CA SER A 269 -3.23 -28.39 -2.00
C SER A 269 -3.90 -27.20 -2.64
N LYS A 270 -3.98 -27.18 -3.98
CA LYS A 270 -4.72 -26.15 -4.70
C LYS A 270 -6.22 -26.35 -4.46
N ALA A 271 -6.86 -25.34 -3.92
CA ALA A 271 -8.30 -25.27 -3.90
C ALA A 271 -8.82 -24.89 -5.29
N ARG A 272 -9.12 -25.88 -6.10
CA ARG A 272 -9.64 -25.69 -7.47
C ARG A 272 -11.12 -25.32 -7.51
N ASN A 273 -11.84 -25.58 -6.43
CA ASN A 273 -13.25 -25.31 -6.28
C ASN A 273 -13.56 -25.08 -4.81
N ILE A 274 -14.33 -24.05 -4.49
CA ILE A 274 -14.63 -23.71 -3.09
C ILE A 274 -15.49 -24.75 -2.43
N ASP A 275 -16.44 -25.34 -3.14
CA ASP A 275 -17.17 -26.53 -2.67
C ASP A 275 -16.21 -27.67 -2.30
N SER A 276 -15.12 -27.82 -3.03
CA SER A 276 -14.10 -28.82 -2.73
C SER A 276 -13.22 -28.39 -1.55
N LEU A 277 -12.88 -27.10 -1.40
CA LEU A 277 -12.09 -26.62 -0.27
C LEU A 277 -12.87 -26.67 1.04
N GLY A 278 -14.11 -26.17 1.03
CA GLY A 278 -15.00 -26.28 2.19
C GLY A 278 -15.20 -27.74 2.60
N LYS A 279 -15.45 -28.63 1.65
CA LYS A 279 -15.54 -30.07 1.89
C LYS A 279 -14.23 -30.68 2.37
N GLN A 280 -13.09 -30.25 1.82
CA GLN A 280 -11.78 -30.74 2.29
C GLN A 280 -11.50 -30.26 3.72
N ILE A 281 -11.75 -29.01 4.06
CA ILE A 281 -11.60 -28.50 5.43
C ILE A 281 -12.55 -29.24 6.37
N HIS A 282 -13.81 -29.41 5.97
CA HIS A 282 -14.78 -30.17 6.74
C HIS A 282 -14.33 -31.63 6.92
N ASN A 283 -13.86 -32.28 5.88
CA ASN A 283 -13.36 -33.66 5.95
C ASN A 283 -12.13 -33.76 6.83
N GLU A 284 -11.19 -32.80 6.79
CA GLU A 284 -10.02 -32.81 7.67
C GLU A 284 -10.41 -32.67 9.15
N ILE A 285 -11.39 -31.83 9.45
CA ILE A 285 -11.89 -31.67 10.83
C ILE A 285 -12.71 -32.93 11.25
N SER A 286 -13.52 -33.47 10.35
CA SER A 286 -14.40 -34.62 10.60
C SER A 286 -13.66 -35.94 10.73
N LYS A 287 -12.41 -36.04 10.24
CA LYS A 287 -11.54 -37.22 10.49
C LYS A 287 -11.27 -37.46 12.00
N TYR A 288 -11.46 -36.42 12.80
CA TYR A 288 -11.16 -36.41 14.23
C TYR A 288 -12.41 -36.07 15.04
N PRO A 289 -13.41 -36.96 15.12
CA PRO A 289 -14.66 -36.67 15.80
C PRO A 289 -14.43 -36.43 17.31
N ALA A 290 -15.15 -35.45 17.85
CA ALA A 290 -15.07 -35.13 19.27
C ALA A 290 -15.66 -36.24 20.19
N GLU A 291 -16.46 -37.13 19.62
CA GLU A 291 -17.19 -38.20 20.34
C GLU A 291 -16.29 -39.20 21.06
N LYS A 292 -15.03 -39.35 20.66
CA LYS A 292 -14.08 -40.24 21.32
C LYS A 292 -13.09 -39.40 22.14
N ALA A 293 -13.10 -39.62 23.46
CA ALA A 293 -12.21 -38.87 24.38
C ALA A 293 -10.72 -38.99 24.03
N ASP A 294 -10.29 -40.06 23.41
CA ASP A 294 -8.93 -40.35 22.98
C ASP A 294 -8.68 -40.01 21.48
N SER A 295 -9.66 -39.40 20.78
CA SER A 295 -9.45 -38.97 19.40
C SER A 295 -8.29 -38.01 19.30
N PRO A 296 -7.39 -38.17 18.32
CA PRO A 296 -6.37 -37.20 18.07
C PRO A 296 -7.02 -35.85 17.64
N THR A 297 -6.34 -34.76 17.92
CA THR A 297 -6.79 -33.42 17.56
C THR A 297 -6.60 -33.22 16.06
N PRO A 298 -7.53 -32.55 15.34
CA PRO A 298 -7.31 -32.19 13.97
C PRO A 298 -6.09 -31.28 13.86
N LYS A 299 -5.30 -31.46 12.79
CA LYS A 299 -4.14 -30.60 12.54
C LYS A 299 -4.59 -29.15 12.35
N PRO A 300 -3.80 -28.18 12.81
CA PRO A 300 -4.04 -26.77 12.48
C PRO A 300 -4.17 -26.55 10.98
N ILE A 301 -5.16 -25.80 10.56
CA ILE A 301 -5.41 -25.45 9.16
C ILE A 301 -4.90 -24.04 8.92
N ILE A 302 -4.07 -23.88 7.90
CA ILE A 302 -3.56 -22.59 7.46
C ILE A 302 -4.23 -22.25 6.13
N ILE A 303 -4.88 -21.10 6.08
CA ILE A 303 -5.44 -20.54 4.86
C ILE A 303 -4.50 -19.46 4.36
N ILE A 304 -3.91 -19.67 3.20
CA ILE A 304 -3.01 -18.73 2.57
C ILE A 304 -3.64 -18.12 1.31
N GLY A 305 -3.28 -16.92 0.98
CA GLY A 305 -3.74 -16.22 -0.21
C GLY A 305 -3.26 -14.78 -0.24
N SER A 306 -3.20 -14.20 -1.41
CA SER A 306 -2.81 -12.81 -1.63
C SER A 306 -3.70 -11.82 -0.89
N ARG A 307 -3.21 -10.58 -0.75
CA ARG A 307 -4.01 -9.50 -0.16
C ARG A 307 -5.25 -9.25 -1.00
N GLY A 308 -6.42 -9.20 -0.36
CA GLY A 308 -7.69 -8.95 -1.06
C GLY A 308 -8.21 -10.11 -1.89
N ALA A 309 -7.62 -11.33 -1.82
CA ALA A 309 -8.12 -12.53 -2.49
C ALA A 309 -9.45 -13.08 -1.93
N GLY A 310 -9.97 -12.49 -0.84
CA GLY A 310 -11.26 -12.87 -0.26
C GLY A 310 -11.18 -13.94 0.83
N LYS A 311 -10.03 -14.11 1.51
CA LYS A 311 -9.86 -15.08 2.62
C LYS A 311 -10.95 -14.94 3.70
N THR A 312 -11.15 -13.73 4.21
CA THR A 312 -12.19 -13.43 5.23
C THR A 312 -13.59 -13.78 4.74
N THR A 313 -13.91 -13.39 3.51
CA THR A 313 -15.21 -13.67 2.89
C THR A 313 -15.44 -15.17 2.75
N PHE A 314 -14.41 -15.92 2.31
CA PHE A 314 -14.45 -17.36 2.23
C PHE A 314 -14.67 -18.02 3.60
N LEU A 315 -13.92 -17.59 4.61
CA LEU A 315 -14.02 -18.14 5.96
C LEU A 315 -15.41 -17.90 6.55
N LYS A 316 -15.96 -16.69 6.42
CA LYS A 316 -17.31 -16.37 6.86
C LYS A 316 -18.36 -17.19 6.12
N PHE A 317 -18.23 -17.33 4.80
CA PHE A 317 -19.12 -18.16 3.98
C PHE A 317 -19.05 -19.63 4.42
N LEU A 318 -17.85 -20.19 4.62
CA LEU A 318 -17.65 -21.57 5.07
C LEU A 318 -18.33 -21.85 6.42
N LEU A 319 -18.23 -20.91 7.36
CA LEU A 319 -18.79 -21.06 8.70
C LEU A 319 -20.33 -21.01 8.71
N LYS A 320 -20.95 -20.36 7.73
CA LYS A 320 -22.41 -20.20 7.66
C LYS A 320 -23.14 -21.34 6.94
N GLU A 321 -22.46 -22.14 6.11
CA GLU A 321 -23.10 -23.22 5.33
C GLU A 321 -23.60 -24.42 6.17
N ASN A 322 -24.04 -24.22 7.42
CA ASN A 322 -24.51 -25.25 8.35
C ASN A 322 -23.52 -26.42 8.60
N THR A 323 -22.28 -26.24 8.19
CA THR A 323 -21.19 -27.20 8.39
C THR A 323 -20.64 -27.14 9.82
N PHE A 324 -20.80 -25.98 10.45
CA PHE A 324 -20.36 -25.66 11.80
C PHE A 324 -21.46 -24.92 12.56
N GLY A 325 -21.57 -25.15 13.85
CA GLY A 325 -22.54 -24.49 14.72
C GLY A 325 -23.24 -25.44 15.70
N ASP A 326 -24.29 -25.00 16.34
CA ASP A 326 -24.91 -25.71 17.47
C ASP A 326 -25.50 -27.07 17.07
N GLY A 327 -25.94 -27.25 15.87
CA GLY A 327 -26.43 -28.53 15.32
C GLY A 327 -25.35 -29.53 14.93
N THR A 328 -24.05 -29.15 15.04
CA THR A 328 -22.90 -29.98 14.64
C THR A 328 -21.99 -30.31 15.80
N ASN A 329 -20.99 -31.19 15.56
CA ASN A 329 -19.96 -31.53 16.57
C ASN A 329 -18.86 -30.43 16.71
N ASN A 330 -18.90 -29.37 15.90
CA ASN A 330 -17.92 -28.29 15.92
C ASN A 330 -18.61 -26.94 16.07
N LEU A 331 -18.47 -26.34 17.25
CA LEU A 331 -18.84 -24.97 17.52
C LEU A 331 -17.77 -24.06 16.94
N TYR A 332 -18.09 -22.84 16.47
CA TYR A 332 -17.06 -21.95 15.93
C TYR A 332 -17.09 -20.57 16.55
N ILE A 333 -15.90 -19.98 16.67
CA ILE A 333 -15.70 -18.59 17.06
C ILE A 333 -14.76 -17.96 16.04
N PHE A 334 -15.09 -16.74 15.62
CA PHE A 334 -14.32 -15.98 14.66
C PHE A 334 -13.62 -14.81 15.34
N VAL A 335 -12.29 -14.71 15.21
CA VAL A 335 -11.47 -13.69 15.85
C VAL A 335 -10.79 -12.83 14.81
N ASN A 336 -11.07 -11.53 14.83
CA ASN A 336 -10.36 -10.55 14.04
C ASN A 336 -9.16 -10.02 14.85
N MET A 337 -7.96 -10.45 14.49
CA MET A 337 -6.74 -10.12 15.24
C MET A 337 -6.37 -8.62 15.21
N MET A 338 -6.88 -7.87 14.25
CA MET A 338 -6.68 -6.42 14.18
C MET A 338 -7.29 -5.64 15.36
N LYS A 339 -8.32 -6.20 16.01
CA LYS A 339 -8.94 -5.57 17.19
C LYS A 339 -8.00 -5.41 18.39
N TYR A 340 -6.97 -6.26 18.47
CA TYR A 340 -6.10 -6.40 19.65
C TYR A 340 -4.70 -5.84 19.43
N TYR A 341 -4.48 -5.16 18.31
CA TYR A 341 -3.19 -4.53 17.99
C TYR A 341 -3.09 -3.16 18.66
N SER A 342 -2.09 -2.98 19.54
CA SER A 342 -1.88 -1.74 20.30
C SER A 342 -0.80 -0.81 19.72
N GLY A 343 -0.19 -1.15 18.58
CA GLY A 343 0.83 -0.31 17.92
C GLY A 343 2.29 -0.61 18.30
N ASP A 344 2.54 -1.33 19.42
CA ASP A 344 3.89 -1.56 19.95
C ASP A 344 4.43 -2.98 19.66
N ASP A 345 4.12 -3.57 18.52
CA ASP A 345 4.45 -4.97 18.19
C ASP A 345 4.03 -5.99 19.27
N THR A 346 2.98 -5.66 20.03
CA THR A 346 2.40 -6.50 21.07
C THR A 346 0.93 -6.77 20.84
N ILE A 347 0.49 -7.94 21.24
CA ILE A 347 -0.91 -8.31 21.38
C ILE A 347 -1.15 -8.71 22.82
N ASP A 348 -2.20 -8.15 23.40
CA ASP A 348 -2.71 -8.62 24.69
C ASP A 348 -3.60 -9.83 24.50
N PHE A 349 -3.03 -11.02 24.72
CA PHE A 349 -3.78 -12.26 24.60
C PHE A 349 -4.82 -12.43 25.71
N ASP A 350 -4.70 -11.78 26.85
CA ASP A 350 -5.72 -11.86 27.90
C ASP A 350 -7.03 -11.22 27.44
N LEU A 351 -6.94 -10.07 26.75
CA LEU A 351 -8.10 -9.45 26.09
C LEU A 351 -8.68 -10.35 24.98
N VAL A 352 -7.82 -11.04 24.22
CA VAL A 352 -8.30 -11.99 23.20
C VAL A 352 -9.10 -13.12 23.85
N TYR A 353 -8.62 -13.69 24.95
CA TYR A 353 -9.33 -14.77 25.63
C TYR A 353 -10.60 -14.30 26.32
N GLU A 354 -10.63 -13.09 26.86
CA GLU A 354 -11.83 -12.48 27.43
C GLU A 354 -12.92 -12.33 26.36
N ASP A 355 -12.56 -11.80 25.19
CA ASP A 355 -13.48 -11.64 24.05
C ASP A 355 -13.94 -13.00 23.50
N LEU A 356 -13.06 -13.99 23.43
CA LEU A 356 -13.42 -15.35 23.01
C LEU A 356 -14.46 -16.00 23.94
N LEU A 357 -14.31 -15.82 25.24
CA LEU A 357 -15.29 -16.32 26.23
C LEU A 357 -16.62 -15.58 26.12
N ALA A 358 -16.59 -14.25 25.96
CA ALA A 358 -17.78 -13.42 25.79
C ALA A 358 -18.53 -13.80 24.49
N GLN A 359 -17.83 -13.93 23.36
CA GLN A 359 -18.43 -14.36 22.10
C GLN A 359 -19.02 -15.77 22.17
N PHE A 360 -18.35 -16.67 22.91
CA PHE A 360 -18.88 -18.02 23.10
C PHE A 360 -20.19 -18.02 23.89
N ASP A 361 -20.23 -17.27 24.98
CA ASP A 361 -21.41 -17.16 25.85
C ASP A 361 -22.59 -16.51 25.11
N GLU A 362 -22.34 -15.44 24.37
CA GLU A 362 -23.34 -14.76 23.54
C GLU A 362 -23.87 -15.68 22.42
N LYS A 363 -23.01 -16.38 21.73
CA LYS A 363 -23.37 -17.20 20.56
C LYS A 363 -23.99 -18.54 20.93
N TYR A 364 -23.59 -19.12 22.06
CA TYR A 364 -24.01 -20.43 22.51
C TYR A 364 -24.54 -20.42 23.95
N PRO A 365 -25.54 -19.59 24.28
CA PRO A 365 -26.05 -19.41 25.63
C PRO A 365 -26.60 -20.71 26.25
N SER A 366 -26.94 -21.71 25.42
CA SER A 366 -27.45 -23.00 25.89
C SER A 366 -26.45 -23.80 26.69
N TYR A 367 -25.14 -23.52 26.58
CA TYR A 367 -24.09 -24.20 27.34
C TYR A 367 -23.82 -23.59 28.71
N ASP A 368 -24.26 -22.36 28.95
CA ASP A 368 -24.24 -21.64 30.23
C ASP A 368 -22.94 -21.84 31.03
N ILE A 369 -21.80 -21.51 30.38
CA ILE A 369 -20.47 -21.79 30.94
C ILE A 369 -20.17 -21.01 32.24
N ASN A 370 -21.00 -20.04 32.59
CA ASN A 370 -20.90 -19.23 33.79
C ASN A 370 -21.77 -19.79 34.97
N ASP A 371 -22.68 -20.75 34.69
CA ASP A 371 -23.45 -21.42 35.75
C ASP A 371 -22.54 -22.21 36.67
N ILE A 372 -22.79 -22.12 37.98
CA ILE A 372 -21.96 -22.76 39.02
C ILE A 372 -21.89 -24.30 38.85
N LYS A 373 -22.98 -24.92 38.43
CA LYS A 373 -23.02 -26.39 38.22
C LYS A 373 -22.20 -26.78 36.99
N VAL A 374 -22.18 -25.95 35.97
CA VAL A 374 -21.36 -26.14 34.77
C VAL A 374 -19.89 -25.93 35.13
N LEU A 375 -19.57 -24.87 35.89
CA LEU A 375 -18.22 -24.64 36.38
C LEU A 375 -17.68 -25.77 37.23
N GLU A 376 -18.51 -26.36 38.11
CA GLU A 376 -18.14 -27.55 38.87
C GLU A 376 -17.79 -28.75 37.94
N ARG A 377 -18.50 -28.88 36.83
CA ARG A 377 -18.23 -29.95 35.83
C ARG A 377 -16.97 -29.67 35.02
N ILE A 378 -16.75 -28.42 34.66
CA ILE A 378 -15.54 -27.98 33.97
C ILE A 378 -14.31 -28.37 34.80
N TYR A 379 -14.31 -28.08 36.12
CA TYR A 379 -13.18 -28.28 37.02
C TYR A 379 -13.30 -29.54 37.88
N ILE A 380 -14.15 -30.52 37.51
CA ILE A 380 -14.47 -31.68 38.31
C ILE A 380 -13.25 -32.47 38.76
N LYS A 381 -12.21 -32.60 37.92
CA LYS A 381 -10.99 -33.32 38.26
C LYS A 381 -10.23 -32.67 39.42
N GLU A 382 -10.05 -31.38 39.36
CA GLU A 382 -9.34 -30.60 40.37
C GLU A 382 -10.14 -30.51 41.66
N ILE A 383 -11.44 -30.33 41.59
CA ILE A 383 -12.36 -30.33 42.72
C ILE A 383 -12.28 -31.68 43.42
N ASN A 384 -12.29 -32.80 42.67
CA ASN A 384 -12.18 -34.14 43.27
C ASN A 384 -10.80 -34.40 43.92
N GLN A 385 -9.73 -33.84 43.33
CA GLN A 385 -8.41 -33.89 43.95
C GLN A 385 -8.39 -33.11 45.27
N ASN A 386 -8.94 -31.96 45.31
CA ASN A 386 -9.05 -31.13 46.52
C ASN A 386 -9.96 -31.77 47.57
N LYS A 387 -11.07 -32.42 47.17
CA LYS A 387 -11.95 -33.17 48.08
C LYS A 387 -11.24 -34.36 48.77
N LYS A 388 -10.30 -35.01 48.07
CA LYS A 388 -9.49 -36.07 48.63
C LYS A 388 -8.26 -35.56 49.41
N GLY A 389 -7.84 -34.35 49.16
CA GLY A 389 -6.68 -33.68 49.75
C GLY A 389 -7.04 -32.58 50.72
N THR A 390 -6.75 -31.34 50.37
CA THR A 390 -6.82 -30.16 51.27
C THR A 390 -8.22 -29.82 51.76
N TRP A 391 -9.27 -30.21 51.05
CA TRP A 391 -10.66 -29.92 51.43
C TRP A 391 -11.38 -31.09 52.10
N LYS A 392 -10.71 -32.25 52.31
CA LYS A 392 -11.33 -33.43 52.83
C LYS A 392 -12.09 -33.20 54.12
N PHE A 393 -11.46 -32.52 55.08
CA PHE A 393 -12.06 -32.18 56.37
C PHE A 393 -13.35 -31.35 56.21
N TYR A 394 -13.31 -30.31 55.39
CA TYR A 394 -14.45 -29.42 55.16
C TYR A 394 -15.59 -30.17 54.44
N TYR A 395 -15.23 -30.94 53.41
CA TYR A 395 -16.20 -31.72 52.64
C TYR A 395 -16.99 -32.72 53.51
N GLU A 396 -16.31 -33.36 54.47
CA GLU A 396 -16.91 -34.37 55.37
C GLU A 396 -17.61 -33.74 56.59
N ASN A 397 -17.15 -32.62 57.11
CA ASN A 397 -17.56 -32.10 58.41
C ASN A 397 -18.14 -30.67 58.42
N ASP A 398 -17.84 -29.85 57.42
CA ASP A 398 -18.29 -28.45 57.33
C ASP A 398 -18.65 -28.06 55.92
N LYS A 399 -19.90 -28.28 55.56
CA LYS A 399 -20.42 -27.99 54.22
C LYS A 399 -20.41 -26.51 53.86
N LEU A 400 -20.58 -25.59 54.84
CA LEU A 400 -20.62 -24.18 54.59
C LEU A 400 -19.24 -23.67 54.18
N GLU A 401 -18.21 -24.02 54.89
CA GLU A 401 -16.83 -23.65 54.56
C GLU A 401 -16.34 -24.38 53.28
N TYR A 402 -16.83 -25.57 53.05
CA TYR A 402 -16.58 -26.27 51.77
C TYR A 402 -17.14 -25.49 50.59
N HIS A 403 -18.38 -25.02 50.62
CA HIS A 403 -18.98 -24.24 49.55
C HIS A 403 -18.30 -22.89 49.37
N LYS A 404 -17.86 -22.23 50.44
CA LYS A 404 -17.09 -21.00 50.37
C LYS A 404 -15.75 -21.25 49.66
N LYS A 405 -15.00 -22.26 50.04
CA LYS A 405 -13.72 -22.65 49.41
C LYS A 405 -13.92 -23.03 47.94
N LEU A 406 -15.01 -23.69 47.62
CA LEU A 406 -15.37 -24.06 46.25
C LEU A 406 -15.63 -22.79 45.40
N SER A 407 -16.41 -21.82 45.92
CA SER A 407 -16.67 -20.57 45.28
C SER A 407 -15.39 -19.77 45.03
N GLU A 408 -14.55 -19.62 46.07
CA GLU A 408 -13.24 -18.93 45.95
C GLU A 408 -12.32 -19.63 44.94
N PHE A 409 -12.34 -20.97 44.88
CA PHE A 409 -11.59 -21.72 43.89
C PHE A 409 -12.09 -21.46 42.48
N LEU A 410 -13.41 -21.57 42.26
CA LEU A 410 -14.01 -21.29 40.92
C LEU A 410 -13.74 -19.88 40.48
N ASP A 411 -13.90 -18.89 41.36
CA ASP A 411 -13.56 -17.47 41.05
C ASP A 411 -12.09 -17.30 40.67
N SER A 412 -11.19 -18.00 41.38
CA SER A 412 -9.76 -17.95 41.05
C SER A 412 -9.45 -18.54 39.66
N LYS A 413 -10.16 -19.59 39.27
CA LYS A 413 -9.99 -20.25 37.98
C LYS A 413 -10.55 -19.45 36.82
N THR A 414 -11.70 -18.80 36.97
CA THR A 414 -12.33 -17.99 35.96
C THR A 414 -11.60 -16.64 35.69
N LYS A 415 -10.79 -16.17 36.67
CA LYS A 415 -9.94 -14.99 36.52
C LYS A 415 -8.84 -15.18 35.47
N ASN A 416 -8.26 -16.37 35.39
CA ASN A 416 -7.29 -16.70 34.33
C ASN A 416 -8.05 -17.09 33.05
N LYS A 417 -8.34 -16.12 32.20
CA LYS A 417 -9.17 -16.26 31.00
C LYS A 417 -8.65 -17.34 30.05
N GLN A 418 -7.34 -17.37 29.83
CA GLN A 418 -6.71 -18.37 28.97
C GLN A 418 -6.92 -19.81 29.47
N GLU A 419 -6.60 -20.08 30.73
CA GLU A 419 -6.75 -21.41 31.29
C GLU A 419 -8.22 -21.78 31.43
N HIS A 420 -9.08 -20.83 31.74
CA HIS A 420 -10.52 -21.07 31.79
C HIS A 420 -11.08 -21.46 30.43
N PHE A 421 -10.71 -20.74 29.34
CA PHE A 421 -11.14 -21.05 27.99
C PHE A 421 -10.68 -22.44 27.54
N LYS A 422 -9.44 -22.81 27.87
CA LYS A 422 -8.95 -24.20 27.65
C LYS A 422 -9.77 -25.25 28.41
N ALA A 423 -10.09 -24.99 29.68
CA ALA A 423 -10.89 -25.89 30.48
C ALA A 423 -12.32 -26.07 29.94
N VAL A 424 -12.93 -24.95 29.44
CA VAL A 424 -14.24 -25.00 28.78
C VAL A 424 -14.21 -25.94 27.58
N ASN A 425 -13.25 -25.80 26.66
CA ASN A 425 -13.18 -26.65 25.47
C ASN A 425 -12.91 -28.13 25.82
N LEU A 426 -12.08 -28.40 26.85
CA LEU A 426 -11.85 -29.75 27.32
C LEU A 426 -13.11 -30.36 27.93
N TYR A 427 -13.91 -29.59 28.67
CA TYR A 427 -15.21 -30.00 29.17
C TYR A 427 -16.19 -30.31 28.03
N LEU A 428 -16.32 -29.40 27.07
CA LEU A 428 -17.20 -29.59 25.89
C LEU A 428 -16.81 -30.84 25.11
N THR A 429 -15.52 -31.06 24.90
CA THR A 429 -15.03 -32.25 24.18
C THR A 429 -15.28 -33.55 24.96
N ARG A 430 -15.11 -33.53 26.29
CA ARG A 430 -15.21 -34.71 27.14
C ARG A 430 -16.65 -35.15 27.42
N GLU A 431 -17.53 -34.17 27.72
CA GLU A 431 -18.88 -34.46 28.22
C GLU A 431 -19.97 -34.13 27.19
N ILE A 432 -19.79 -33.13 26.40
CA ILE A 432 -20.80 -32.67 25.39
C ILE A 432 -20.50 -33.24 24.00
N HIS A 433 -19.31 -33.81 23.81
CA HIS A 433 -18.82 -34.32 22.51
C HIS A 433 -18.80 -33.25 21.40
N LYS A 434 -18.56 -32.01 21.79
CA LYS A 434 -18.40 -30.89 20.89
C LYS A 434 -17.03 -30.24 21.06
N ARG A 435 -16.52 -29.63 19.99
CA ARG A 435 -15.22 -28.95 19.96
C ARG A 435 -15.40 -27.53 19.48
N ILE A 436 -14.68 -26.60 20.09
CA ILE A 436 -14.60 -25.24 19.60
C ILE A 436 -13.56 -25.18 18.47
N LEU A 437 -14.00 -24.66 17.31
CA LEU A 437 -13.16 -24.27 16.18
C LEU A 437 -12.91 -22.78 16.26
N ILE A 438 -11.67 -22.37 16.41
CA ILE A 438 -11.29 -20.96 16.45
C ILE A 438 -10.72 -20.57 15.08
N VAL A 439 -11.26 -19.49 14.51
CA VAL A 439 -10.77 -18.91 13.26
C VAL A 439 -10.05 -17.61 13.58
N PHE A 440 -8.72 -17.61 13.46
CA PHE A 440 -7.88 -16.42 13.57
C PHE A 440 -7.73 -15.77 12.20
N ASP A 441 -8.44 -14.67 11.99
CA ASP A 441 -8.40 -13.92 10.73
C ASP A 441 -7.68 -12.58 10.91
N ASN A 442 -7.22 -12.00 9.79
CA ASN A 442 -6.49 -10.74 9.73
C ASN A 442 -5.17 -10.68 10.53
N ALA A 443 -4.67 -11.83 10.99
CA ALA A 443 -3.32 -11.90 11.55
C ALA A 443 -2.27 -11.46 10.50
N ASP A 444 -2.55 -11.69 9.24
CA ASP A 444 -1.74 -11.32 8.08
C ASP A 444 -1.55 -9.81 7.87
N GLN A 445 -2.28 -8.96 8.56
CA GLN A 445 -2.14 -7.50 8.49
C GLN A 445 -1.20 -6.94 9.56
N LEU A 446 -0.76 -7.80 10.46
CA LEU A 446 0.12 -7.47 11.57
C LEU A 446 1.58 -7.75 11.23
N THR A 447 2.50 -7.27 12.07
CA THR A 447 3.93 -7.50 11.87
C THR A 447 4.30 -8.98 11.94
N ASP A 448 5.43 -9.36 11.37
CA ASP A 448 5.90 -10.75 11.33
C ASP A 448 6.00 -11.36 12.71
N LEU A 449 6.49 -10.62 13.71
CA LEU A 449 6.59 -11.06 15.10
C LEU A 449 5.24 -11.39 15.73
N ILE A 450 4.22 -10.60 15.41
CA ILE A 450 2.88 -10.83 15.93
C ILE A 450 2.23 -12.03 15.23
N GLN A 451 2.39 -12.14 13.91
CA GLN A 451 1.91 -13.30 13.16
C GLN A 451 2.48 -14.61 13.73
N GLU A 452 3.78 -14.61 14.08
CA GLU A 452 4.43 -15.75 14.73
C GLU A 452 3.80 -16.06 16.10
N LYS A 453 3.59 -15.04 16.94
CA LYS A 453 2.94 -15.21 18.26
C LYS A 453 1.52 -15.76 18.13
N VAL A 454 0.73 -15.24 17.19
CA VAL A 454 -0.63 -15.74 16.92
C VAL A 454 -0.59 -17.20 16.48
N TYR A 455 0.31 -17.56 15.58
CA TYR A 455 0.48 -18.92 15.11
C TYR A 455 0.86 -19.87 16.26
N LEU A 456 1.85 -19.50 17.07
CA LEU A 456 2.28 -20.29 18.24
C LEU A 456 1.16 -20.47 19.26
N ASN A 457 0.42 -19.40 19.55
CA ASN A 457 -0.71 -19.45 20.47
C ASN A 457 -1.80 -20.38 19.94
N ALA A 458 -2.16 -20.28 18.67
CA ALA A 458 -3.13 -21.13 18.01
C ALA A 458 -2.71 -22.63 18.06
N CYS A 459 -1.44 -22.93 17.79
CA CYS A 459 -0.90 -24.27 17.88
C CYS A 459 -0.88 -24.79 19.32
N ALA A 460 -0.62 -23.92 20.30
CA ALA A 460 -0.67 -24.29 21.72
C ALA A 460 -2.10 -24.63 22.15
N LEU A 461 -3.11 -23.89 21.78
CA LEU A 461 -4.52 -24.17 22.01
C LEU A 461 -4.92 -25.53 21.41
N ASN A 462 -4.48 -25.80 20.19
CA ASN A 462 -4.74 -27.04 19.50
C ASN A 462 -4.14 -28.23 20.28
N LYS A 463 -2.86 -28.19 20.65
CA LYS A 463 -2.16 -29.27 21.32
C LYS A 463 -2.60 -29.47 22.79
N GLN A 464 -2.75 -28.37 23.54
CA GLN A 464 -2.99 -28.43 24.99
C GLN A 464 -4.46 -28.67 25.33
N ALA A 465 -5.37 -28.12 24.55
CA ALA A 465 -6.79 -28.12 24.87
C ALA A 465 -7.70 -28.64 23.76
N LYS A 466 -7.14 -29.28 22.73
CA LYS A 466 -7.86 -29.96 21.64
C LYS A 466 -8.78 -29.04 20.80
N PHE A 467 -8.51 -27.75 20.70
CA PHE A 467 -9.24 -26.87 19.81
C PHE A 467 -9.03 -27.25 18.34
N GLY A 468 -10.07 -27.12 17.54
CA GLY A 468 -9.88 -26.94 16.11
C GLY A 468 -9.36 -25.52 15.83
N VAL A 469 -8.42 -25.34 14.91
CA VAL A 469 -7.82 -24.05 14.63
C VAL A 469 -7.69 -23.82 13.14
N ILE A 470 -8.15 -22.66 12.67
CA ILE A 470 -7.91 -22.13 11.32
C ILE A 470 -7.20 -20.80 11.47
N ILE A 471 -6.12 -20.60 10.71
CA ILE A 471 -5.32 -19.36 10.75
C ILE A 471 -5.22 -18.82 9.34
N SER A 472 -5.59 -17.54 9.16
CA SER A 472 -5.42 -16.81 7.90
C SER A 472 -4.06 -16.14 7.86
N LEU A 473 -3.22 -16.51 6.87
CA LEU A 473 -1.87 -15.96 6.68
C LEU A 473 -1.70 -15.47 5.23
N ARG A 474 -0.74 -14.55 5.04
CA ARG A 474 -0.29 -14.16 3.71
C ARG A 474 0.67 -15.19 3.12
N GLU A 475 0.67 -15.28 1.81
CA GLU A 475 1.54 -16.20 1.07
C GLU A 475 3.01 -15.96 1.40
N GLY A 476 3.48 -14.71 1.33
CA GLY A 476 4.87 -14.36 1.57
C GLY A 476 5.35 -14.78 2.93
N TYR A 477 4.55 -14.51 3.95
CA TYR A 477 4.87 -14.91 5.31
C TYR A 477 4.98 -16.42 5.43
N TYR A 478 3.98 -17.17 4.98
CA TYR A 478 3.98 -18.63 5.04
C TYR A 478 5.19 -19.24 4.30
N TYR A 479 5.52 -18.77 3.08
CA TYR A 479 6.64 -19.31 2.32
C TYR A 479 8.00 -18.98 2.90
N ASN A 480 8.16 -17.82 3.52
CA ASN A 480 9.40 -17.44 4.19
C ASN A 480 9.64 -18.25 5.48
N TRP A 481 8.57 -18.63 6.17
CA TRP A 481 8.65 -19.22 7.50
C TRP A 481 8.40 -20.72 7.54
N ARG A 482 7.75 -21.33 6.53
CA ARG A 482 7.35 -22.76 6.55
C ARG A 482 8.48 -23.74 6.87
N ASN A 483 9.71 -23.43 6.45
CA ASN A 483 10.91 -24.26 6.68
C ASN A 483 11.73 -23.81 7.89
N ARG A 484 11.25 -22.84 8.66
CA ARG A 484 11.91 -22.32 9.86
C ARG A 484 11.09 -22.64 11.10
N THR A 485 11.78 -22.71 12.24
CA THR A 485 11.12 -22.74 13.54
C THR A 485 10.34 -21.43 13.75
N PRO A 486 9.07 -21.43 14.21
CA PRO A 486 8.37 -22.60 14.77
C PRO A 486 7.49 -23.38 13.79
N PHE A 487 7.31 -22.93 12.53
CA PHE A 487 6.36 -23.56 11.60
C PHE A 487 6.67 -25.03 11.30
N ASN A 488 7.96 -25.37 11.15
CA ASN A 488 8.38 -26.74 10.90
C ASN A 488 8.24 -27.69 12.12
N ALA A 489 7.99 -27.12 13.31
CA ALA A 489 7.76 -27.88 14.52
C ALA A 489 6.30 -28.38 14.68
N PHE A 490 5.40 -27.86 13.87
CA PHE A 490 3.99 -28.19 13.91
C PHE A 490 3.53 -28.76 12.56
N ASP A 491 2.91 -29.92 12.59
CA ASP A 491 2.28 -30.51 11.42
C ASP A 491 0.94 -29.82 11.18
N SER A 492 0.83 -29.07 10.08
CA SER A 492 -0.33 -28.27 9.71
C SER A 492 -0.74 -28.53 8.27
N ASN A 493 -2.03 -28.37 7.97
CA ASN A 493 -2.56 -28.45 6.61
C ASN A 493 -2.72 -27.06 6.04
N ALA A 494 -1.99 -26.76 4.95
CA ALA A 494 -2.08 -25.48 4.27
C ALA A 494 -2.93 -25.57 3.00
N PHE A 495 -3.85 -24.61 2.85
CA PHE A 495 -4.70 -24.45 1.67
C PHE A 495 -4.52 -23.06 1.08
N HIS A 496 -4.41 -22.99 -0.25
CA HIS A 496 -4.28 -21.74 -0.97
C HIS A 496 -5.61 -21.31 -1.57
N ILE A 497 -6.01 -20.07 -1.31
CA ILE A 497 -7.17 -19.42 -1.91
C ILE A 497 -6.66 -18.45 -2.99
N ALA A 498 -6.97 -18.76 -4.25
CA ALA A 498 -6.72 -17.85 -5.35
C ALA A 498 -7.82 -16.78 -5.45
N ALA A 499 -7.46 -15.60 -5.95
CA ALA A 499 -8.42 -14.55 -6.18
C ALA A 499 -9.49 -14.97 -7.22
N PRO A 500 -10.79 -14.72 -6.96
CA PRO A 500 -11.85 -14.98 -7.92
C PRO A 500 -11.77 -14.05 -9.14
N ASN A 501 -12.53 -14.35 -10.20
CA ASN A 501 -12.62 -13.46 -11.34
C ASN A 501 -13.23 -12.10 -10.92
N TYR A 502 -12.50 -11.03 -11.16
CA TYR A 502 -12.94 -9.69 -10.77
C TYR A 502 -14.28 -9.30 -11.41
N GLY A 503 -14.49 -9.64 -12.70
CA GLY A 503 -15.73 -9.34 -13.41
C GLY A 503 -16.95 -9.97 -12.74
N ASP A 504 -16.84 -11.25 -12.35
CA ASP A 504 -17.92 -11.97 -11.68
C ASP A 504 -18.24 -11.35 -10.31
N VAL A 505 -17.20 -10.93 -9.57
CA VAL A 505 -17.38 -10.23 -8.30
C VAL A 505 -18.09 -8.89 -8.51
N LEU A 506 -17.62 -8.08 -9.43
CA LEU A 506 -18.23 -6.77 -9.71
C LEU A 506 -19.68 -6.93 -10.20
N GLN A 507 -19.97 -7.94 -11.02
CA GLN A 507 -21.31 -8.21 -11.49
C GLN A 507 -22.27 -8.52 -10.33
N LYS A 508 -21.90 -9.42 -9.43
CA LYS A 508 -22.72 -9.73 -8.24
C LYS A 508 -22.91 -8.53 -7.31
N ARG A 509 -21.88 -7.69 -7.15
CA ARG A 509 -21.97 -6.46 -6.37
C ARG A 509 -22.95 -5.45 -6.98
N LEU A 510 -22.93 -5.31 -8.30
CA LEU A 510 -23.89 -4.46 -9.00
C LEU A 510 -25.31 -5.04 -8.92
N ASP A 511 -25.48 -6.35 -9.02
CA ASP A 511 -26.78 -7.00 -8.85
C ASP A 511 -27.36 -6.77 -7.44
N TYR A 512 -26.50 -6.84 -6.43
CA TYR A 512 -26.89 -6.50 -5.07
C TYR A 512 -27.32 -5.03 -4.93
N ILE A 513 -26.56 -4.08 -5.50
CA ILE A 513 -26.96 -2.66 -5.47
C ILE A 513 -28.31 -2.46 -6.14
N ILE A 514 -28.55 -3.06 -7.31
CA ILE A 514 -29.81 -2.96 -8.06
C ILE A 514 -30.97 -3.51 -7.21
N LYS A 515 -30.77 -4.66 -6.56
CA LYS A 515 -31.77 -5.27 -5.67
C LYS A 515 -32.11 -4.36 -4.49
N GLU A 516 -31.11 -3.83 -3.80
CA GLU A 516 -31.28 -2.98 -2.62
C GLU A 516 -31.97 -1.63 -2.97
N VAL A 517 -31.63 -1.04 -4.11
CA VAL A 517 -32.31 0.16 -4.63
C VAL A 517 -33.80 -0.13 -4.87
N ASN A 518 -34.15 -1.31 -5.40
CA ASN A 518 -35.52 -1.72 -5.63
C ASN A 518 -36.33 -1.95 -4.34
N LEU A 519 -35.67 -2.41 -3.26
CA LEU A 519 -36.31 -2.68 -1.98
C LEU A 519 -36.57 -1.41 -1.16
N SER A 520 -35.79 -0.35 -1.39
CA SER A 520 -35.88 0.92 -0.65
C SER A 520 -36.99 1.87 -1.12
N LYS A 521 -38.10 1.35 -1.65
CA LYS A 521 -39.23 2.11 -2.26
C LYS A 521 -39.79 3.16 -1.27
N GLY A 522 -39.61 4.44 -1.56
CA GLY A 522 -40.22 5.56 -0.85
C GLY A 522 -39.34 6.79 -0.63
N ASN A 523 -38.03 6.73 -0.85
CA ASN A 523 -37.12 7.85 -0.66
C ASN A 523 -36.92 8.66 -1.95
N LYS A 524 -37.32 9.92 -1.94
CA LYS A 524 -37.10 10.85 -3.06
C LYS A 524 -35.67 11.38 -3.03
N LEU A 525 -34.95 11.18 -4.10
CA LEU A 525 -33.61 11.73 -4.30
C LEU A 525 -33.68 12.96 -5.19
N TYR A 526 -33.03 14.04 -4.78
CA TYR A 526 -32.95 15.28 -5.55
C TYR A 526 -31.57 15.44 -6.12
N GLY A 527 -31.44 15.72 -7.40
CA GLY A 527 -30.17 16.02 -8.08
C GLY A 527 -30.25 17.36 -8.80
N THR A 528 -29.11 18.04 -8.86
CA THR A 528 -28.99 19.29 -9.63
C THR A 528 -28.24 19.00 -10.91
N ILE A 529 -28.86 19.28 -12.06
CA ILE A 529 -28.22 19.17 -13.37
C ILE A 529 -28.15 20.56 -13.97
N GLY A 530 -26.95 21.15 -14.01
CA GLY A 530 -26.79 22.58 -14.34
C GLY A 530 -27.44 23.44 -13.26
N ASN A 531 -28.30 24.40 -13.65
CA ASN A 531 -29.03 25.26 -12.72
C ASN A 531 -30.44 24.76 -12.38
N LYS A 532 -30.81 23.54 -12.72
CA LYS A 532 -32.13 22.97 -12.47
C LYS A 532 -32.06 21.80 -11.51
N ASN A 533 -32.91 21.85 -10.50
CA ASN A 533 -33.11 20.72 -9.58
C ASN A 533 -34.06 19.71 -10.22
N TYR A 534 -33.63 18.46 -10.27
CA TYR A 534 -34.46 17.34 -10.72
C TYR A 534 -34.71 16.39 -9.56
N GLU A 535 -35.94 15.93 -9.45
CA GLU A 535 -36.30 14.83 -8.59
C GLU A 535 -35.89 13.52 -9.29
N LEU A 536 -34.93 12.81 -8.71
CA LEU A 536 -34.54 11.48 -9.15
C LEU A 536 -35.40 10.46 -8.41
N SER A 537 -36.31 9.84 -9.14
CA SER A 537 -37.04 8.68 -8.62
C SER A 537 -36.08 7.49 -8.46
N GLU A 538 -36.37 6.58 -7.56
CA GLU A 538 -35.63 5.34 -7.32
C GLU A 538 -35.46 4.51 -8.61
N ASN A 539 -36.51 4.45 -9.45
CA ASN A 539 -36.45 3.80 -10.75
C ASN A 539 -35.30 4.30 -11.64
N LYS A 540 -34.90 5.58 -11.53
CA LYS A 540 -33.83 6.15 -12.34
C LYS A 540 -32.45 5.81 -11.82
N ILE A 541 -32.29 5.60 -10.52
CA ILE A 541 -31.04 5.11 -9.93
C ILE A 541 -30.87 3.63 -10.28
N GLU A 542 -31.94 2.86 -10.21
CA GLU A 542 -31.92 1.48 -10.69
C GLU A 542 -31.53 1.42 -12.17
N GLU A 543 -32.20 2.19 -13.03
CA GLU A 543 -31.91 2.28 -14.45
C GLU A 543 -30.43 2.69 -14.71
N PHE A 544 -29.89 3.60 -13.90
CA PHE A 544 -28.50 3.99 -13.99
C PHE A 544 -27.55 2.81 -13.70
N PHE A 545 -27.77 2.04 -12.63
CA PHE A 545 -26.91 0.88 -12.32
C PHE A 545 -27.12 -0.25 -13.33
N VAL A 546 -28.33 -0.46 -13.83
CA VAL A 546 -28.61 -1.40 -14.93
C VAL A 546 -27.85 -0.97 -16.19
N GLY A 547 -27.84 0.32 -16.50
CA GLY A 547 -27.08 0.89 -17.62
C GLY A 547 -25.57 0.72 -17.47
N ILE A 548 -25.02 0.98 -16.28
CA ILE A 548 -23.61 0.71 -15.96
C ILE A 548 -23.29 -0.77 -16.14
N LYS A 549 -24.11 -1.66 -15.57
CA LYS A 549 -23.92 -3.11 -15.70
C LYS A 549 -23.94 -3.52 -17.17
N SER A 550 -24.91 -3.04 -17.96
CA SER A 550 -24.97 -3.30 -19.38
C SER A 550 -23.77 -2.77 -20.15
N SER A 551 -23.24 -1.59 -19.75
CA SER A 551 -22.03 -1.01 -20.34
C SER A 551 -20.79 -1.86 -20.06
N LEU A 552 -20.64 -2.40 -18.86
CA LEU A 552 -19.48 -3.17 -18.46
C LEU A 552 -19.50 -4.61 -18.99
N PHE A 553 -20.66 -5.26 -19.00
CA PHE A 553 -20.81 -6.69 -19.30
C PHE A 553 -21.52 -6.96 -20.64
N GLY A 554 -21.94 -5.94 -21.37
CA GLY A 554 -22.51 -6.07 -22.70
C GLY A 554 -21.47 -6.43 -23.76
N ASN A 555 -21.90 -6.96 -24.90
CA ASN A 555 -21.05 -7.62 -25.91
C ASN A 555 -19.89 -6.78 -26.50
N ASN A 556 -19.73 -5.51 -26.15
CA ASN A 556 -18.77 -4.61 -26.82
C ASN A 556 -17.86 -3.80 -25.88
N ASN A 557 -17.81 -4.05 -24.56
CA ASN A 557 -17.07 -3.16 -23.67
C ASN A 557 -16.16 -3.87 -22.67
N THR A 558 -15.24 -4.66 -23.18
CA THR A 558 -14.18 -5.31 -22.38
C THR A 558 -13.12 -4.35 -21.84
N PRO A 559 -12.80 -3.15 -22.45
CA PRO A 559 -11.63 -2.37 -22.02
C PRO A 559 -11.64 -1.90 -20.56
N ILE A 560 -12.82 -1.56 -20.01
CA ILE A 560 -12.91 -1.09 -18.61
C ILE A 560 -12.74 -2.24 -17.62
N LEU A 561 -13.38 -3.37 -17.90
CA LEU A 561 -13.21 -4.57 -17.07
C LEU A 561 -11.76 -5.08 -17.12
N ASP A 562 -11.14 -5.05 -18.31
CA ASP A 562 -9.75 -5.43 -18.48
C ASP A 562 -8.82 -4.46 -17.73
N PHE A 563 -9.10 -3.16 -17.80
CA PHE A 563 -8.37 -2.15 -17.01
C PHE A 563 -8.48 -2.43 -15.50
N LEU A 564 -9.71 -2.55 -14.98
CA LEU A 564 -9.94 -2.78 -13.56
C LEU A 564 -9.31 -4.11 -13.10
N ARG A 565 -9.49 -5.18 -13.87
CA ARG A 565 -8.92 -6.49 -13.58
C ARG A 565 -7.40 -6.44 -13.53
N GLN A 566 -6.75 -5.87 -14.54
CA GLN A 566 -5.29 -5.84 -14.62
C GLN A 566 -4.66 -4.88 -13.62
N MET A 567 -5.29 -3.74 -13.37
CA MET A 567 -4.81 -2.77 -12.39
C MET A 567 -4.91 -3.26 -10.94
N SER A 568 -5.81 -4.18 -10.65
CA SER A 568 -6.09 -4.63 -9.28
C SER A 568 -5.65 -6.05 -8.96
N PHE A 569 -5.42 -6.91 -9.95
CA PHE A 569 -5.08 -8.32 -9.72
C PHE A 569 -3.80 -8.47 -8.87
N PRO A 570 -3.77 -9.38 -7.90
CA PRO A 570 -4.83 -10.28 -7.44
C PRO A 570 -5.75 -9.69 -6.34
N ASN A 571 -5.64 -8.41 -6.05
CA ASN A 571 -6.36 -7.72 -4.97
C ASN A 571 -7.76 -7.25 -5.44
N ILE A 572 -8.77 -8.12 -5.25
CA ILE A 572 -10.18 -7.81 -5.60
C ILE A 572 -10.68 -6.54 -4.88
N ARG A 573 -10.27 -6.33 -3.63
CA ARG A 573 -10.62 -5.14 -2.85
C ARG A 573 -10.18 -3.86 -3.53
N GLU A 574 -8.97 -3.86 -4.07
CA GLU A 574 -8.43 -2.72 -4.79
C GLU A 574 -9.25 -2.42 -6.05
N GLY A 575 -9.64 -3.45 -6.80
CA GLY A 575 -10.50 -3.28 -7.97
C GLY A 575 -11.88 -2.69 -7.62
N LEU A 576 -12.49 -3.15 -6.53
CA LEU A 576 -13.75 -2.58 -6.03
C LEU A 576 -13.55 -1.13 -5.57
N ARG A 577 -12.43 -0.81 -4.92
CA ARG A 577 -12.09 0.55 -4.52
C ARG A 577 -11.92 1.47 -5.73
N LEU A 578 -11.21 1.03 -6.77
CA LEU A 578 -11.07 1.79 -8.02
C LEU A 578 -12.43 2.06 -8.68
N PHE A 579 -13.28 1.06 -8.72
CA PHE A 579 -14.63 1.22 -9.27
C PHE A 579 -15.50 2.16 -8.42
N LYS A 580 -15.43 2.04 -7.10
CA LYS A 580 -16.08 2.98 -6.16
C LYS A 580 -15.58 4.41 -6.40
N THR A 581 -14.27 4.61 -6.49
CA THR A 581 -13.67 5.93 -6.77
C THR A 581 -14.24 6.52 -8.05
N PHE A 582 -14.38 5.73 -9.11
CA PHE A 582 -15.02 6.17 -10.34
C PHE A 582 -16.47 6.63 -10.11
N LEU A 583 -17.27 5.86 -9.40
CA LEU A 583 -18.70 6.19 -9.18
C LEU A 583 -18.91 7.49 -8.41
N ILE A 584 -18.05 7.79 -7.42
CA ILE A 584 -18.21 8.95 -6.51
C ILE A 584 -17.41 10.18 -6.94
N SER A 585 -16.52 10.05 -7.91
CA SER A 585 -15.63 11.14 -8.33
C SER A 585 -16.39 12.31 -8.97
N GLY A 586 -15.94 13.54 -8.70
CA GLY A 586 -16.42 14.73 -9.40
C GLY A 586 -16.01 14.78 -10.89
N TYR A 587 -15.12 13.90 -11.35
CA TYR A 587 -14.78 13.75 -12.77
C TYR A 587 -15.75 12.85 -13.54
N THR A 588 -16.55 12.08 -12.85
CA THR A 588 -17.57 11.24 -13.46
C THR A 588 -18.86 12.03 -13.62
N ASP A 589 -19.28 12.29 -14.85
CA ASP A 589 -20.50 13.04 -15.15
C ASP A 589 -21.72 12.13 -15.01
N VAL A 590 -22.04 11.78 -13.77
CA VAL A 590 -23.20 10.95 -13.42
C VAL A 590 -24.50 11.56 -13.94
N SER A 591 -24.59 12.88 -13.91
CA SER A 591 -25.77 13.61 -14.40
C SER A 591 -25.98 13.39 -15.89
N GLU A 592 -24.90 13.42 -16.71
CA GLU A 592 -24.97 13.12 -18.13
C GLU A 592 -25.39 11.65 -18.37
N TYR A 593 -24.88 10.71 -17.61
CA TYR A 593 -25.25 9.30 -17.72
C TYR A 593 -26.71 9.07 -17.35
N ILE A 594 -27.22 9.69 -16.31
CA ILE A 594 -28.62 9.60 -15.91
C ILE A 594 -29.51 10.22 -17.00
N LEU A 595 -29.12 11.38 -17.56
CA LEU A 595 -29.86 12.00 -18.66
C LEU A 595 -29.92 11.08 -19.90
N ARG A 596 -28.81 10.43 -20.25
CA ARG A 596 -28.76 9.47 -21.35
C ARG A 596 -29.72 8.29 -21.14
N VAL A 597 -29.84 7.80 -19.92
CA VAL A 597 -30.78 6.74 -19.54
C VAL A 597 -32.22 7.24 -19.69
N ILE A 598 -32.49 8.49 -19.25
CA ILE A 598 -33.85 9.07 -19.32
C ILE A 598 -34.32 9.32 -20.76
N TYR A 599 -33.43 9.80 -21.63
CA TYR A 599 -33.80 10.23 -23.00
C TYR A 599 -33.67 9.11 -24.04
N ASN A 600 -32.89 8.06 -23.81
CA ASN A 600 -32.74 6.91 -24.68
C ASN A 600 -33.67 5.77 -24.23
N SER A 601 -34.96 5.93 -24.47
CA SER A 601 -36.01 4.97 -24.05
C SER A 601 -35.91 3.58 -24.67
N ASP A 602 -35.09 3.38 -25.70
CA ASP A 602 -35.14 2.12 -26.46
C ASP A 602 -34.01 1.12 -26.14
N ASN A 603 -32.99 1.46 -25.38
CA ASN A 603 -31.91 0.47 -25.09
C ASN A 603 -31.02 0.77 -23.88
N HIS A 604 -31.38 1.46 -22.86
CA HIS A 604 -30.60 1.69 -21.58
C HIS A 604 -29.06 1.59 -21.73
N LYS A 605 -28.47 1.90 -22.90
CA LYS A 605 -27.06 1.74 -23.20
C LYS A 605 -26.31 2.98 -22.78
N ILE A 606 -25.70 2.91 -21.60
CA ILE A 606 -24.65 3.84 -21.19
C ILE A 606 -23.34 3.33 -21.81
N THR A 607 -22.61 4.17 -22.51
CA THR A 607 -21.23 3.86 -22.91
C THR A 607 -20.29 4.67 -22.04
N ILE A 608 -19.57 4.01 -21.17
CA ILE A 608 -18.56 4.63 -20.30
C ILE A 608 -17.25 4.63 -21.06
N PRO A 609 -16.65 5.80 -21.32
CA PRO A 609 -15.38 5.85 -22.04
C PRO A 609 -14.23 5.49 -21.10
N ILE A 610 -13.29 4.68 -21.56
CA ILE A 610 -12.09 4.28 -20.79
C ILE A 610 -11.29 5.50 -20.28
N HIS A 611 -11.28 6.60 -21.01
CA HIS A 611 -10.54 7.80 -20.61
C HIS A 611 -11.10 8.47 -19.34
N GLU A 612 -12.39 8.35 -19.07
CA GLU A 612 -12.97 8.84 -17.82
C GLU A 612 -12.46 8.01 -16.63
N PHE A 613 -12.36 6.68 -16.81
CA PHE A 613 -11.75 5.82 -15.80
C PHE A 613 -10.29 6.17 -15.56
N VAL A 614 -9.48 6.27 -16.61
CA VAL A 614 -8.06 6.62 -16.49
C VAL A 614 -7.89 7.96 -15.79
N LYS A 615 -8.66 8.96 -16.17
CA LYS A 615 -8.61 10.29 -15.56
C LYS A 615 -9.03 10.25 -14.09
N THR A 616 -10.16 9.62 -13.79
CA THR A 616 -10.71 9.56 -12.43
C THR A 616 -9.76 8.83 -11.48
N ILE A 617 -9.20 7.71 -11.90
CA ILE A 617 -8.29 6.92 -11.07
C ILE A 617 -6.91 7.59 -10.97
N GLY A 618 -6.49 8.27 -12.04
CA GLY A 618 -5.22 9.00 -12.04
C GLY A 618 -5.23 10.26 -11.19
N LEU A 619 -6.35 10.95 -11.11
CA LEU A 619 -6.49 12.19 -10.35
C LEU A 619 -7.14 11.98 -8.98
N GLU A 620 -7.94 10.91 -8.82
CA GLU A 620 -8.81 10.70 -7.65
C GLU A 620 -9.68 11.95 -7.37
N ASN A 621 -9.43 12.67 -6.29
CA ASN A 621 -10.11 13.93 -5.97
C ASN A 621 -9.27 15.17 -6.28
N LYS A 622 -8.03 15.02 -6.78
CA LYS A 622 -7.13 16.14 -7.06
C LYS A 622 -7.40 16.78 -8.40
N ILE A 623 -7.13 18.07 -8.51
CA ILE A 623 -7.23 18.82 -9.79
C ILE A 623 -6.07 18.45 -10.72
N TYR A 624 -4.91 18.18 -10.16
CA TYR A 624 -3.67 17.90 -10.88
C TYR A 624 -3.13 16.52 -10.55
N TYR A 625 -2.44 15.93 -11.52
CA TYR A 625 -1.82 14.64 -11.39
C TYR A 625 -0.50 14.71 -10.60
N ASP A 626 -0.34 13.81 -9.66
CA ASP A 626 0.89 13.57 -8.89
C ASP A 626 1.12 12.05 -8.78
N HIS A 627 2.22 11.54 -9.34
CA HIS A 627 2.51 10.10 -9.40
C HIS A 627 2.65 9.44 -8.01
N ILE A 628 3.02 10.22 -6.98
CA ILE A 628 3.19 9.70 -5.62
C ILE A 628 1.84 9.27 -5.05
N SER A 629 0.86 10.15 -5.13
CA SER A 629 -0.49 9.91 -4.59
C SER A 629 -1.39 9.11 -5.55
N SER A 630 -1.16 9.20 -6.86
CA SER A 630 -1.99 8.57 -7.88
C SER A 630 -1.89 7.04 -7.87
N GLN A 631 -2.99 6.36 -8.20
CA GLN A 631 -3.02 4.92 -8.47
C GLN A 631 -2.42 4.56 -9.83
N ILE A 632 -2.41 5.52 -10.75
CA ILE A 632 -1.72 5.39 -12.05
C ILE A 632 -0.33 5.98 -11.88
N LYS A 633 0.70 5.15 -11.98
CA LYS A 633 2.09 5.55 -11.77
C LYS A 633 2.73 6.09 -13.04
N ASN A 634 3.69 7.00 -12.89
CA ASN A 634 4.43 7.59 -13.99
C ASN A 634 5.69 6.77 -14.28
N ILE A 635 5.64 5.89 -15.29
CA ILE A 635 6.81 5.09 -15.68
C ILE A 635 7.87 5.88 -16.44
N PHE A 636 7.58 7.13 -16.83
CA PHE A 636 8.53 8.05 -17.47
C PHE A 636 9.15 9.05 -16.50
N TYR A 637 8.93 8.87 -15.19
CA TYR A 637 9.52 9.72 -14.17
C TYR A 637 10.96 9.30 -13.89
N PRO A 638 11.99 10.08 -14.26
CA PRO A 638 13.39 9.71 -14.06
C PRO A 638 13.81 9.92 -12.59
N ILE A 639 14.66 9.04 -12.08
CA ILE A 639 15.18 9.11 -10.70
C ILE A 639 16.01 10.38 -10.46
N SER A 640 16.74 10.83 -11.48
CA SER A 640 17.61 12.00 -11.38
C SER A 640 17.61 12.79 -12.70
N PRO A 641 18.08 14.05 -12.69
CA PRO A 641 18.12 14.91 -13.88
C PRO A 641 18.85 14.31 -15.09
N ASN A 642 19.80 13.43 -14.84
CA ASN A 642 20.61 12.79 -15.87
C ASN A 642 20.20 11.32 -16.13
N SER A 643 19.12 10.88 -15.50
CA SER A 643 18.60 9.52 -15.71
C SER A 643 17.75 9.44 -16.97
N ASP A 644 17.73 8.24 -17.55
CA ASP A 644 16.89 7.94 -18.69
C ASP A 644 15.40 7.92 -18.28
N TYR A 645 14.53 8.57 -19.05
CA TYR A 645 13.07 8.58 -18.86
C TYR A 645 12.45 7.20 -19.11
N PHE A 646 13.13 6.31 -19.84
CA PHE A 646 12.56 5.07 -20.34
C PHE A 646 13.03 3.83 -19.60
N ILE A 647 13.90 3.94 -18.60
CA ILE A 647 14.48 2.78 -17.92
C ILE A 647 13.43 1.85 -17.31
N LYS A 648 12.39 2.40 -16.66
CA LYS A 648 11.28 1.60 -16.12
C LYS A 648 10.54 0.85 -17.22
N TYR A 649 10.29 1.53 -18.33
CA TYR A 649 9.66 0.90 -19.49
C TYR A 649 10.52 -0.23 -20.06
N TYR A 650 11.82 -0.02 -20.19
CA TYR A 650 12.74 -1.05 -20.69
C TYR A 650 12.80 -2.27 -19.77
N ILE A 651 12.85 -2.06 -18.46
CA ILE A 651 12.81 -3.14 -17.47
C ILE A 651 11.51 -3.94 -17.60
N LEU A 652 10.38 -3.25 -17.63
CA LEU A 652 9.07 -3.89 -17.77
C LEU A 652 8.97 -4.66 -19.10
N LYS A 653 9.46 -4.09 -20.22
CA LYS A 653 9.44 -4.75 -21.52
C LYS A 653 10.32 -6.00 -21.55
N ALA A 654 11.51 -5.94 -20.94
CA ALA A 654 12.41 -7.11 -20.83
C ALA A 654 11.77 -8.28 -20.06
N LEU A 655 10.91 -7.97 -19.09
CA LEU A 655 10.14 -8.97 -18.34
C LEU A 655 8.91 -9.46 -19.12
N ASP A 656 8.24 -8.55 -19.84
CA ASP A 656 7.06 -8.85 -20.66
C ASP A 656 7.41 -9.78 -21.85
N GLU A 657 8.52 -9.52 -22.55
CA GLU A 657 8.98 -10.37 -23.64
C GLU A 657 9.29 -11.80 -23.18
N ARG A 658 9.83 -11.97 -21.97
CA ARG A 658 10.09 -13.29 -21.41
C ARG A 658 8.82 -14.11 -21.17
N LEU A 659 7.70 -13.45 -20.84
CA LEU A 659 6.41 -14.14 -20.77
C LEU A 659 6.00 -14.73 -22.11
N SER A 660 6.24 -14.02 -23.20
CA SER A 660 5.86 -14.43 -24.56
C SER A 660 6.68 -15.62 -25.07
N PHE A 661 7.97 -15.71 -24.68
CA PHE A 661 8.89 -16.73 -25.17
C PHE A 661 9.10 -17.90 -24.20
N GLY A 662 8.82 -17.75 -22.91
CA GLY A 662 9.25 -18.67 -21.84
C GLY A 662 8.30 -19.82 -21.52
N GLY A 663 7.06 -19.80 -21.97
CA GLY A 663 6.04 -20.74 -21.52
C GLY A 663 5.72 -20.60 -20.00
N THR A 664 4.75 -21.37 -19.51
CA THR A 664 4.25 -21.25 -18.11
C THR A 664 5.29 -21.55 -17.01
N ASN A 665 6.37 -22.26 -17.37
CA ASN A 665 7.39 -22.68 -16.40
C ASN A 665 8.57 -21.70 -16.24
N ASN A 666 8.67 -20.66 -17.08
CA ASN A 666 9.84 -19.77 -17.13
C ASN A 666 9.49 -18.28 -17.06
N LYS A 667 8.36 -17.93 -16.44
CA LYS A 667 7.95 -16.52 -16.28
C LYS A 667 8.91 -15.71 -15.41
N HIS A 668 9.61 -16.35 -14.48
CA HIS A 668 10.53 -15.69 -13.58
C HIS A 668 11.91 -15.52 -14.18
N ARG A 669 12.51 -14.37 -13.99
CA ARG A 669 13.86 -14.04 -14.38
C ARG A 669 14.72 -13.77 -13.16
N ASN A 670 15.96 -14.26 -13.12
CA ASN A 670 16.88 -13.91 -12.04
C ASN A 670 17.20 -12.41 -12.11
N PHE A 671 17.11 -11.72 -10.97
CA PHE A 671 17.35 -10.29 -10.91
C PHE A 671 18.80 -9.94 -11.22
N SER A 672 19.77 -10.75 -10.79
CA SER A 672 21.19 -10.51 -11.11
C SER A 672 21.45 -10.55 -12.63
N GLU A 673 20.79 -11.45 -13.38
CA GLU A 673 20.92 -11.51 -14.84
C GLU A 673 20.40 -10.23 -15.51
N LEU A 674 19.30 -9.67 -15.00
CA LEU A 674 18.76 -8.41 -15.50
C LEU A 674 19.70 -7.25 -15.18
N VAL A 675 20.24 -7.20 -13.96
CA VAL A 675 21.20 -6.17 -13.55
C VAL A 675 22.45 -6.22 -14.43
N ASP A 676 22.99 -7.41 -14.71
CA ASP A 676 24.18 -7.57 -15.55
C ASP A 676 23.89 -7.18 -17.01
N GLU A 677 22.72 -7.54 -17.55
CA GLU A 677 22.30 -7.12 -18.88
C GLU A 677 22.23 -5.58 -18.98
N PHE A 678 21.51 -4.92 -18.06
CA PHE A 678 21.37 -3.47 -18.09
C PHE A 678 22.67 -2.73 -17.78
N ASN A 679 23.54 -3.32 -16.94
CA ASN A 679 24.88 -2.78 -16.71
C ASN A 679 25.74 -2.83 -17.98
N ASN A 680 25.61 -3.88 -18.81
CA ASN A 680 26.27 -3.98 -20.11
C ASN A 680 25.78 -2.93 -21.11
N TYR A 681 24.53 -2.43 -20.92
CA TYR A 681 23.98 -1.31 -21.68
C TYR A 681 24.37 0.06 -21.12
N GLY A 682 25.18 0.11 -20.04
CA GLY A 682 25.71 1.35 -19.46
C GLY A 682 24.93 1.91 -18.25
N TYR A 683 23.91 1.21 -17.77
CA TYR A 683 23.21 1.62 -16.54
C TYR A 683 23.99 1.23 -15.29
N LYS A 684 24.11 2.14 -14.33
CA LYS A 684 24.71 1.83 -13.04
C LYS A 684 23.83 0.87 -12.25
N LYS A 685 24.45 -0.09 -11.56
CA LYS A 685 23.74 -1.10 -10.74
C LYS A 685 22.81 -0.46 -9.71
N ASP A 686 23.24 0.63 -9.09
CA ASP A 686 22.43 1.35 -8.09
C ASP A 686 21.14 1.95 -8.68
N ILE A 687 21.22 2.49 -9.90
CA ILE A 687 20.04 3.00 -10.62
C ILE A 687 19.07 1.86 -10.92
N ILE A 688 19.57 0.71 -11.40
CA ILE A 688 18.73 -0.44 -11.72
C ILE A 688 18.06 -0.96 -10.44
N ASN A 689 18.80 -1.07 -9.34
CA ASN A 689 18.27 -1.49 -8.05
C ASN A 689 17.16 -0.56 -7.55
N GLN A 690 17.40 0.75 -7.61
CA GLN A 690 16.43 1.76 -7.16
C GLN A 690 15.15 1.76 -8.02
N GLU A 691 15.29 1.64 -9.34
CA GLU A 691 14.12 1.55 -10.23
C GLU A 691 13.36 0.24 -10.02
N MET A 692 14.06 -0.86 -9.76
CA MET A 692 13.42 -2.12 -9.43
C MET A 692 12.63 -2.02 -8.11
N GLU A 693 13.21 -1.38 -7.08
CA GLU A 693 12.48 -1.12 -5.82
C GLU A 693 11.20 -0.32 -6.06
N ASN A 694 11.27 0.73 -6.89
CA ASN A 694 10.10 1.52 -7.25
C ASN A 694 9.04 0.67 -7.97
N LEU A 695 9.46 -0.13 -8.96
CA LEU A 695 8.54 -0.99 -9.72
C LEU A 695 7.86 -2.05 -8.84
N ILE A 696 8.57 -2.60 -7.86
CA ILE A 696 8.00 -3.54 -6.89
C ILE A 696 7.03 -2.84 -5.93
N LYS A 697 7.41 -1.68 -5.38
CA LYS A 697 6.53 -0.86 -4.51
C LYS A 697 5.24 -0.43 -5.22
N GLU A 698 5.32 -0.18 -6.52
CA GLU A 698 4.18 0.20 -7.37
C GLU A 698 3.36 -0.99 -7.85
N ASN A 699 3.73 -2.23 -7.47
CA ASN A 699 3.12 -3.48 -7.93
C ASN A 699 3.16 -3.69 -9.45
N LEU A 700 4.18 -3.17 -10.13
CA LEU A 700 4.41 -3.39 -11.56
C LEU A 700 5.28 -4.63 -11.82
N VAL A 701 6.10 -4.98 -10.83
CA VAL A 701 6.94 -6.18 -10.79
C VAL A 701 6.69 -6.92 -9.47
N GLU A 702 6.71 -8.25 -9.53
CA GLU A 702 6.65 -9.10 -8.34
C GLU A 702 7.91 -9.98 -8.23
N THR A 703 8.19 -10.48 -7.03
CA THR A 703 9.36 -11.32 -6.75
C THR A 703 8.94 -12.71 -6.24
N ASP A 704 9.79 -13.70 -6.47
CA ASP A 704 9.60 -15.06 -5.95
C ASP A 704 9.68 -15.15 -4.42
N LYS A 705 10.31 -14.18 -3.77
CA LYS A 705 10.39 -14.09 -2.31
C LYS A 705 9.21 -13.38 -1.67
N ILE A 706 8.23 -12.98 -2.46
CA ILE A 706 6.98 -12.31 -2.09
C ILE A 706 7.24 -11.21 -1.06
N ILE A 707 7.83 -10.14 -1.55
CA ILE A 707 8.29 -9.03 -0.73
C ILE A 707 7.26 -7.90 -0.71
N SER A 708 6.28 -7.95 -1.61
CA SER A 708 5.24 -6.92 -1.78
C SER A 708 4.37 -6.66 -0.55
N ASP A 709 4.39 -7.57 0.42
CA ASP A 709 3.60 -7.45 1.65
C ASP A 709 4.40 -6.97 2.88
N ILE A 710 5.71 -6.82 2.74
CA ILE A 710 6.61 -6.42 3.83
C ILE A 710 7.01 -4.97 3.62
N SER A 711 6.88 -4.15 4.66
CA SER A 711 7.46 -2.81 4.71
C SER A 711 8.99 -2.91 4.81
N TRP A 712 9.67 -3.02 3.69
CA TRP A 712 11.11 -3.13 3.65
C TRP A 712 11.74 -1.94 2.96
N THR A 713 12.93 -1.64 3.42
CA THR A 713 13.67 -0.45 3.04
C THR A 713 14.69 -0.71 1.93
N LYS A 714 15.07 -1.96 1.67
CA LYS A 714 16.09 -2.31 0.66
C LYS A 714 15.81 -3.68 0.03
N LEU A 715 16.19 -3.84 -1.24
CA LEU A 715 16.19 -5.14 -1.92
C LEU A 715 17.05 -6.16 -1.14
N PRO A 716 16.56 -7.40 -0.93
CA PRO A 716 17.42 -8.47 -0.43
C PRO A 716 18.58 -8.69 -1.41
N ASN A 717 19.69 -9.27 -0.94
CA ASN A 717 20.83 -9.62 -1.81
C ASN A 717 20.33 -10.20 -3.12
N ASN A 718 20.94 -9.81 -4.25
CA ASN A 718 20.51 -9.99 -5.66
C ASN A 718 20.13 -11.41 -6.10
N ASN A 719 19.99 -12.37 -5.20
CA ASN A 719 19.64 -13.76 -5.49
C ASN A 719 18.14 -14.02 -5.31
N PHE A 720 17.33 -13.40 -6.13
CA PHE A 720 15.88 -13.61 -6.22
C PHE A 720 15.42 -13.47 -7.67
N SER A 721 14.26 -14.05 -7.95
CA SER A 721 13.66 -13.98 -9.30
C SER A 721 12.52 -12.96 -9.31
N ILE A 722 12.36 -12.31 -10.44
CA ILE A 722 11.37 -11.28 -10.71
C ILE A 722 10.50 -11.65 -11.91
N THR A 723 9.28 -11.16 -11.92
CA THR A 723 8.36 -11.24 -13.07
C THR A 723 7.49 -10.01 -13.15
N ILE A 724 7.02 -9.68 -14.32
CA ILE A 724 6.05 -8.60 -14.51
C ILE A 724 4.68 -9.01 -13.94
N THR A 725 3.98 -8.09 -13.31
CA THR A 725 2.60 -8.30 -12.84
C THR A 725 1.58 -8.07 -13.96
N ALA A 726 0.32 -8.45 -13.75
CA ALA A 726 -0.77 -8.10 -14.66
C ALA A 726 -0.89 -6.57 -14.85
N LYS A 727 -0.68 -5.81 -13.77
CA LYS A 727 -0.64 -4.34 -13.82
C LYS A 727 0.52 -3.85 -14.67
N GLY A 728 1.73 -4.36 -14.45
CA GLY A 728 2.91 -4.00 -15.25
C GLY A 728 2.74 -4.31 -16.74
N HIS A 729 2.18 -5.49 -17.05
CA HIS A 729 1.83 -5.88 -18.42
C HIS A 729 0.86 -4.88 -19.07
N TYR A 730 -0.20 -4.48 -18.35
CA TYR A 730 -1.16 -3.49 -18.85
C TYR A 730 -0.51 -2.14 -19.15
N TYR A 731 0.46 -1.71 -18.33
CA TYR A 731 1.21 -0.48 -18.58
C TYR A 731 1.93 -0.51 -19.92
N VAL A 732 2.67 -1.57 -20.21
CA VAL A 732 3.52 -1.63 -21.42
C VAL A 732 2.78 -2.05 -22.68
N THR A 733 1.58 -2.63 -22.58
CA THR A 733 0.81 -3.08 -23.74
C THR A 733 -0.35 -2.14 -24.10
N GLU A 734 -1.01 -1.55 -23.10
CA GLU A 734 -2.23 -0.78 -23.29
C GLU A 734 -2.10 0.68 -22.86
N LEU A 735 -1.66 0.93 -21.62
CA LEU A 735 -1.75 2.25 -21.02
C LEU A 735 -0.83 3.27 -21.69
N VAL A 736 0.40 2.87 -22.03
CA VAL A 736 1.36 3.71 -22.76
C VAL A 736 0.91 4.09 -24.18
N ASN A 737 -0.08 3.39 -24.73
CA ASN A 737 -0.67 3.70 -26.04
C ASN A 737 -1.88 4.66 -25.93
N ARG A 738 -2.18 5.20 -24.73
CA ARG A 738 -3.34 6.05 -24.50
C ARG A 738 -2.94 7.52 -24.36
N PHE A 739 -3.59 8.39 -25.12
CA PHE A 739 -3.44 9.84 -25.02
C PHE A 739 -3.59 10.35 -23.58
N HIS A 740 -4.62 9.85 -22.87
CA HIS A 740 -4.93 10.32 -21.52
C HIS A 740 -3.88 9.94 -20.47
N TYR A 741 -3.10 8.88 -20.70
CA TYR A 741 -1.97 8.56 -19.85
C TYR A 741 -0.87 9.64 -19.97
N PHE A 742 -0.50 10.01 -21.20
CA PHE A 742 0.48 11.08 -21.42
C PHE A 742 -0.01 12.44 -20.93
N GLU A 743 -1.30 12.71 -21.01
CA GLU A 743 -1.90 13.92 -20.45
C GLU A 743 -1.79 13.97 -18.91
N LEU A 744 -1.84 12.84 -18.23
CA LEU A 744 -1.60 12.79 -16.79
C LEU A 744 -0.12 12.97 -16.47
N VAL A 745 0.74 12.11 -17.03
CA VAL A 745 2.14 12.05 -16.64
C VAL A 745 2.98 13.26 -17.05
N LEU A 746 2.57 13.99 -18.07
CA LEU A 746 3.25 15.24 -18.46
C LEU A 746 3.25 16.30 -17.34
N GLN A 747 2.23 16.28 -16.45
CA GLN A 747 2.10 17.28 -15.38
C GLN A 747 3.21 17.14 -14.35
N ASP A 748 3.68 15.91 -14.18
CA ASP A 748 4.57 15.50 -13.11
C ASP A 748 5.94 15.02 -13.65
N THR A 749 6.05 14.71 -14.93
CA THR A 749 7.35 14.37 -15.52
C THR A 749 8.25 15.61 -15.58
N PRO A 750 9.46 15.57 -14.98
CA PRO A 750 10.38 16.70 -15.08
C PRO A 750 10.84 16.95 -16.51
N ILE A 751 10.88 18.21 -16.89
CA ILE A 751 11.36 18.68 -18.21
C ILE A 751 12.70 19.37 -18.01
N SER A 752 13.74 18.94 -18.74
CA SER A 752 15.09 19.51 -18.67
C SER A 752 15.34 20.64 -19.68
N ASP A 753 14.43 20.89 -20.59
CA ASP A 753 14.50 21.98 -21.57
C ASP A 753 13.61 23.16 -21.15
N GLN A 754 14.25 24.27 -20.78
CA GLN A 754 13.56 25.47 -20.31
C GLN A 754 12.60 26.05 -21.35
N LYS A 755 12.98 25.99 -22.62
CA LYS A 755 12.14 26.53 -23.70
C LYS A 755 10.87 25.74 -23.85
N ILE A 756 10.99 24.41 -23.94
CA ILE A 756 9.85 23.49 -24.05
C ILE A 756 8.97 23.60 -22.81
N PHE A 757 9.57 23.63 -21.63
CA PHE A 757 8.83 23.83 -20.37
C PHE A 757 7.99 25.10 -20.39
N ASN A 758 8.59 26.25 -20.73
CA ASN A 758 7.90 27.54 -20.77
C ASN A 758 6.75 27.53 -21.80
N GLU A 759 6.95 26.90 -22.95
CA GLU A 759 5.92 26.75 -23.98
C GLU A 759 4.75 25.91 -23.48
N ILE A 760 5.02 24.75 -22.86
CA ILE A 760 3.99 23.90 -22.27
C ILE A 760 3.28 24.63 -21.12
N GLN A 761 4.03 25.25 -20.21
CA GLN A 761 3.48 25.98 -19.06
C GLN A 761 2.53 27.11 -19.49
N LYS A 762 2.91 27.88 -20.51
CA LYS A 762 2.10 28.97 -21.04
C LYS A 762 0.74 28.49 -21.57
N GLU A 763 0.73 27.37 -22.25
CA GLU A 763 -0.48 26.77 -22.82
C GLU A 763 -1.23 25.89 -21.83
N PHE A 764 -0.57 25.51 -20.69
CA PHE A 764 -1.15 24.59 -19.73
C PHE A 764 -2.37 25.24 -19.08
N PRO A 765 -3.57 24.65 -19.25
CA PRO A 765 -4.80 25.26 -18.78
C PRO A 765 -4.88 25.15 -17.26
N ILE A 766 -4.82 26.27 -16.57
CA ILE A 766 -5.20 26.37 -15.16
C ILE A 766 -6.72 26.30 -15.11
N PRO A 767 -7.32 25.35 -14.36
CA PRO A 767 -8.77 25.26 -14.28
C PRO A 767 -9.32 26.49 -13.55
N GLU A 768 -9.91 27.42 -14.29
CA GLU A 768 -10.90 28.30 -13.70
C GLU A 768 -12.09 27.45 -13.24
N LYS A 769 -12.67 27.78 -12.09
CA LYS A 769 -13.77 27.05 -11.47
C LYS A 769 -14.82 26.61 -12.48
N GLY A 770 -14.81 25.32 -12.86
CA GLY A 770 -15.83 24.68 -13.69
C GLY A 770 -15.67 24.71 -15.21
N GLY A 771 -14.60 25.25 -15.77
CA GLY A 771 -14.37 25.27 -17.22
C GLY A 771 -13.90 23.93 -17.79
N LYS A 772 -14.59 23.36 -18.78
CA LYS A 772 -14.05 22.23 -19.58
C LYS A 772 -12.83 22.73 -20.35
N LYS A 773 -11.67 22.11 -20.13
CA LYS A 773 -10.42 22.40 -20.85
C LYS A 773 -10.62 22.17 -22.36
N ASP A 774 -10.21 23.13 -23.22
CA ASP A 774 -10.28 22.95 -24.66
C ASP A 774 -9.42 21.74 -25.09
N ILE A 775 -10.03 20.79 -25.76
CA ILE A 775 -9.36 19.57 -26.22
C ILE A 775 -8.21 19.88 -27.19
N LYS A 776 -8.32 20.96 -27.97
CA LYS A 776 -7.28 21.37 -28.93
C LYS A 776 -6.00 21.75 -28.18
N VAL A 777 -6.13 22.52 -27.11
CA VAL A 777 -4.99 22.90 -26.26
C VAL A 777 -4.36 21.66 -25.60
N ARG A 778 -5.19 20.75 -25.08
CA ARG A 778 -4.72 19.50 -24.45
C ARG A 778 -3.92 18.64 -25.44
N VAL A 779 -4.43 18.45 -26.67
CA VAL A 779 -3.74 17.70 -27.73
C VAL A 779 -2.40 18.37 -28.09
N LYS A 780 -2.39 19.70 -28.22
CA LYS A 780 -1.17 20.46 -28.51
C LYS A 780 -0.08 20.22 -27.47
N ILE A 781 -0.41 20.35 -26.19
CA ILE A 781 0.56 20.20 -25.10
C ILE A 781 1.11 18.77 -25.04
N VAL A 782 0.24 17.76 -25.19
CA VAL A 782 0.68 16.36 -25.18
C VAL A 782 1.59 16.08 -26.38
N LYS A 783 1.31 16.63 -27.59
CA LYS A 783 2.22 16.51 -28.72
C LYS A 783 3.60 17.12 -28.41
N MET A 784 3.64 18.32 -27.84
CA MET A 784 4.91 18.96 -27.44
C MET A 784 5.69 18.11 -26.43
N PHE A 785 5.01 17.50 -25.48
CA PHE A 785 5.64 16.61 -24.52
C PHE A 785 6.17 15.31 -25.15
N ILE A 786 5.42 14.72 -26.07
CA ILE A 786 5.86 13.55 -26.83
C ILE A 786 7.11 13.87 -27.67
N ASP A 787 7.11 15.01 -28.35
CA ASP A 787 8.27 15.46 -29.13
C ASP A 787 9.49 15.71 -28.24
N TYR A 788 9.29 16.25 -27.03
CA TYR A 788 10.34 16.35 -26.02
C TYR A 788 10.87 14.96 -25.63
N LEU A 789 10.02 13.97 -25.32
CA LEU A 789 10.47 12.62 -24.98
C LEU A 789 11.25 11.98 -26.12
N ARG A 790 10.85 12.19 -27.39
CA ARG A 790 11.58 11.70 -28.56
C ARG A 790 13.02 12.20 -28.61
N THR A 791 13.28 13.46 -28.21
CA THR A 791 14.65 13.98 -28.18
C THR A 791 15.56 13.21 -27.21
N HIS A 792 15.00 12.57 -26.19
CA HIS A 792 15.75 11.75 -25.24
C HIS A 792 16.03 10.33 -25.78
N ILE A 793 15.21 9.79 -26.67
CA ILE A 793 15.50 8.54 -27.35
C ILE A 793 16.75 8.71 -28.23
N SER A 794 16.77 9.78 -29.03
CA SER A 794 17.88 10.04 -29.96
C SER A 794 19.23 10.29 -29.27
N ARG A 795 19.23 10.81 -28.02
CA ARG A 795 20.46 10.95 -27.21
C ARG A 795 21.09 9.64 -26.79
N ASN A 796 20.31 8.55 -26.78
CA ASN A 796 20.74 7.22 -26.37
C ASN A 796 21.07 6.31 -27.57
N GLU A 797 21.09 6.84 -28.80
CA GLU A 797 21.23 6.05 -30.06
C GLU A 797 22.49 5.20 -30.17
N THR A 798 23.50 5.43 -29.35
CA THR A 798 24.76 4.66 -29.35
C THR A 798 24.70 3.42 -28.45
N SER A 799 23.62 3.22 -27.65
CA SER A 799 23.52 2.07 -26.78
C SER A 799 22.83 0.89 -27.47
N SER A 800 23.38 -0.34 -27.26
CA SER A 800 22.73 -1.57 -27.71
C SER A 800 21.32 -1.78 -27.12
N LEU A 801 21.03 -1.15 -25.98
CA LEU A 801 19.69 -1.12 -25.38
C LEU A 801 18.70 -0.34 -26.25
N CYS A 802 19.11 0.82 -26.77
CA CYS A 802 18.28 1.61 -27.68
C CYS A 802 18.01 0.85 -28.99
N ASN A 803 18.98 0.11 -29.48
CA ASN A 803 18.79 -0.76 -30.63
C ASN A 803 17.79 -1.88 -30.37
N LYS A 804 17.74 -2.41 -29.14
CA LYS A 804 16.79 -3.47 -28.75
C LYS A 804 15.40 -2.93 -28.42
N TYR A 805 15.31 -1.86 -27.64
CA TYR A 805 14.05 -1.36 -27.06
C TYR A 805 13.65 0.05 -27.53
N GLY A 806 14.58 0.83 -28.07
CA GLY A 806 14.32 2.19 -28.54
C GLY A 806 13.29 2.26 -29.65
N ASN A 807 13.34 1.35 -30.62
CA ASN A 807 12.32 1.27 -31.67
C ASN A 807 10.92 0.98 -31.10
N MET A 808 10.80 0.25 -29.99
CA MET A 808 9.52 0.02 -29.32
C MET A 808 8.99 1.28 -28.67
N VAL A 809 9.88 2.07 -28.03
CA VAL A 809 9.49 3.38 -27.47
C VAL A 809 9.04 4.33 -28.57
N GLU A 810 9.80 4.42 -29.69
CA GLU A 810 9.40 5.21 -30.84
C GLU A 810 8.07 4.77 -31.43
N ASN A 811 7.82 3.46 -31.50
CA ASN A 811 6.55 2.91 -31.98
C ASN A 811 5.38 3.34 -31.06
N ILE A 812 5.57 3.38 -29.75
CA ILE A 812 4.57 3.87 -28.81
C ILE A 812 4.32 5.35 -29.04
N LEU A 813 5.38 6.16 -29.06
CA LEU A 813 5.27 7.60 -29.16
C LEU A 813 4.77 8.07 -30.52
N THR A 814 4.95 7.27 -31.57
CA THR A 814 4.56 7.62 -32.93
C THR A 814 3.29 6.88 -33.39
N TYR A 815 3.28 5.57 -33.30
CA TYR A 815 2.19 4.75 -33.87
C TYR A 815 1.15 4.33 -32.83
N GLY A 816 1.57 4.02 -31.60
CA GLY A 816 0.64 3.59 -30.55
C GLY A 816 -0.37 4.65 -30.18
N LEU A 817 0.07 5.92 -30.11
CA LEU A 817 -0.78 7.08 -29.82
C LEU A 817 -1.53 7.61 -31.04
N GLN A 818 -1.10 7.28 -32.26
CA GLN A 818 -1.66 7.85 -33.48
C GLN A 818 -3.15 7.57 -33.60
N GLN A 819 -3.60 6.37 -33.26
CA GLN A 819 -5.01 6.04 -33.30
C GLN A 819 -5.87 6.89 -32.38
N ASP A 820 -5.38 7.22 -31.17
CA ASP A 820 -6.08 8.12 -30.27
C ASP A 820 -6.06 9.57 -30.77
N PHE A 821 -4.92 10.04 -31.32
CA PHE A 821 -4.85 11.35 -31.95
C PHE A 821 -5.76 11.47 -33.17
N ASP A 822 -5.79 10.49 -34.06
CA ASP A 822 -6.66 10.48 -35.25
C ASP A 822 -8.13 10.52 -34.87
N ARG A 823 -8.50 9.75 -33.82
CA ARG A 823 -9.86 9.78 -33.28
C ARG A 823 -10.24 11.15 -32.72
N LEU A 824 -9.33 11.77 -31.94
CA LEU A 824 -9.54 13.09 -31.36
C LEU A 824 -9.59 14.16 -32.45
N SER A 825 -8.67 14.13 -33.42
CA SER A 825 -8.62 15.06 -34.55
C SER A 825 -9.89 14.99 -35.37
N LYS A 826 -10.37 13.78 -35.70
CA LYS A 826 -11.63 13.57 -36.45
C LYS A 826 -12.85 14.04 -35.65
N LYS A 827 -12.90 13.73 -34.34
CA LYS A 827 -14.04 14.08 -33.47
C LYS A 827 -14.16 15.58 -33.22
N TYR A 828 -13.05 16.28 -33.11
CA TYR A 828 -13.01 17.68 -32.69
C TYR A 828 -12.51 18.65 -33.79
N ASN A 829 -12.35 18.16 -35.06
CA ASN A 829 -11.83 18.93 -36.19
C ASN A 829 -10.52 19.68 -35.83
N ILE A 830 -9.53 18.90 -35.32
CA ILE A 830 -8.19 19.40 -34.98
C ILE A 830 -7.28 19.11 -36.19
N GLU A 831 -6.71 20.13 -36.78
CA GLU A 831 -5.71 20.04 -37.87
C GLU A 831 -4.34 19.59 -37.33
#